data_1ac9c91a1ae499ebd01e68fae1334205
#
_entry.id   1ac9c91a1ae499ebd01e68fae1334205
#
_cell.length_a   1.000
_cell.length_b   1.000
_cell.length_c   1.000
_cell.angle_alpha   90.00
_cell.angle_beta   90.00
_cell.angle_gamma   90.00
#
_symmetry.space_group_name_H-M   'P 1'
#
loop_
_entity.id
_entity.type
_entity.pdbx_description
1 polymer ?
#
loop_
_entity_poly.entity_id
_entity_poly.type
_entity_poly.pdbx_seq_one_letter_code
_entity_poly.pdbx_strand_id
1 'polypeptide(L)'
;MHKRLWVLNPLLLSLTLPAIAAEEDNLIVSANRSQRTVAEMAQTTWVIEGSEIEQQVQGGKEFKDVLAQLIPGIDVSSQGRTNYGMNMRGRAIVVLIDGVRLNSSRTDSRQLDSIDPFNIAHIEVISGATSLYGGGSTGGLINIVTKKGQPEREVELELGSKSGFNNSNDHDERVAAAVSGGTDRASGRMSVAYQRFGGWYDGNHDALLLDNTQTGLQHSDRLDVMGTGTIELDDNRQLQLVTQYYKSQGDDDYGLDLGENMSAVTGNGKAYTSSGLNSDRIPGTERHLISLQYSDADFFGQNLVSQIYYRDESLKFYPFPTLSKGKVTSFSASQQDTDQFGAKITLNSQLMDNWELTWGVDTDHETFDSNQKFFDLAWSLPSGGMDNRTAYTTGRYPGYSITNFAPFLQNSYDINDIFTLSGGVRYQWTENRVDDFVGYAQQQGIATGLANSADTIPGGKTDYDNFLFNAGILAHLTDRQQTWFNFSQGVELPDPGKYYGNGTYSLVGDHYQLQRSVNVADSRLEGIKVNSYELGWRYTGDSLRTQLAAYYSTSDKSIVINRSDMTINVQPDDRRIYGLEGAVDYFIADTDWSLGGNFNVIKSEVKQNGKWQKWDVTLASPSKATAWVGWAPEPWTLRVQSQQTFDLTDASGNKLDGYNTMDFIGSYQLPLGKLTFSVENLLNEEYTTLWGQRAPLLYSPTYGSPSLYEYKGRGRTFGLNYALTF
;
A
#
# COMPACT_ATOMS: atom_id res chain seq x y z
N MET A 1 -8.98 -18.84 -63.68
CA MET A 1 -9.13 -17.48 -63.12
C MET A 1 -10.41 -17.44 -62.26
N HIS A 2 -10.31 -17.70 -60.96
CA HIS A 2 -11.41 -17.57 -60.01
C HIS A 2 -11.00 -16.53 -58.95
N LYS A 3 -11.65 -15.38 -59.00
CA LYS A 3 -11.57 -14.35 -57.99
C LYS A 3 -12.39 -14.81 -56.75
N ARG A 4 -11.72 -15.00 -55.60
CA ARG A 4 -12.39 -15.14 -54.31
C ARG A 4 -12.66 -13.75 -53.78
N LEU A 5 -13.96 -13.40 -53.67
CA LEU A 5 -14.44 -12.28 -52.86
C LEU A 5 -14.37 -12.67 -51.40
N TRP A 6 -13.69 -11.83 -50.62
CA TRP A 6 -13.77 -11.87 -49.16
C TRP A 6 -15.09 -11.16 -48.77
N VAL A 7 -15.99 -11.91 -48.18
CA VAL A 7 -17.19 -11.35 -47.53
C VAL A 7 -16.76 -11.08 -46.08
N LEU A 8 -16.66 -9.80 -45.75
CA LEU A 8 -16.60 -9.34 -44.36
C LEU A 8 -17.98 -9.56 -43.72
N ASN A 9 -18.03 -10.50 -42.79
CA ASN A 9 -19.18 -10.63 -41.90
C ASN A 9 -19.09 -9.51 -40.86
N PRO A 10 -20.07 -8.63 -40.69
CA PRO A 10 -20.10 -7.77 -39.52
C PRO A 10 -20.56 -8.59 -38.35
N LEU A 11 -19.64 -8.86 -37.40
CA LEU A 11 -20.00 -9.28 -36.04
C LEU A 11 -20.83 -8.15 -35.43
N LEU A 12 -22.11 -8.36 -35.32
CA LEU A 12 -22.99 -7.60 -34.42
C LEU A 12 -22.60 -8.00 -32.99
N LEU A 13 -21.72 -7.21 -32.35
CA LEU A 13 -21.64 -7.18 -30.91
C LEU A 13 -22.93 -6.50 -30.41
N SER A 14 -23.89 -7.31 -29.98
CA SER A 14 -24.99 -6.86 -29.14
C SER A 14 -24.43 -6.57 -27.74
N LEU A 15 -23.98 -5.34 -27.49
CA LEU A 15 -23.68 -4.83 -26.17
C LEU A 15 -25.02 -4.66 -25.42
N THR A 16 -25.39 -5.66 -24.66
CA THR A 16 -26.43 -5.54 -23.64
C THR A 16 -25.82 -4.91 -22.39
N LEU A 17 -25.93 -3.59 -22.25
CA LEU A 17 -25.80 -2.93 -20.96
C LEU A 17 -27.10 -3.16 -20.19
N PRO A 18 -27.17 -4.15 -19.31
CA PRO A 18 -27.33 -4.02 -17.87
C PRO A 18 -26.78 -5.22 -17.07
N ALA A 19 -25.71 -5.85 -17.51
CA ALA A 19 -25.19 -7.07 -16.86
C ALA A 19 -24.16 -6.78 -15.74
N ILE A 20 -23.54 -5.58 -15.71
CA ILE A 20 -22.49 -5.24 -14.76
C ILE A 20 -22.98 -5.29 -13.30
N ALA A 21 -24.27 -5.05 -13.07
CA ALA A 21 -24.84 -5.00 -11.72
C ALA A 21 -24.95 -6.36 -11.01
N ALA A 22 -25.05 -7.45 -11.75
CA ALA A 22 -25.22 -8.79 -11.19
C ALA A 22 -23.90 -9.59 -11.06
N GLU A 23 -22.81 -9.11 -11.67
CA GLU A 23 -21.52 -9.79 -11.65
C GLU A 23 -20.73 -9.56 -10.37
N GLU A 24 -20.74 -8.36 -9.79
CA GLU A 24 -19.95 -8.06 -8.57
C GLU A 24 -20.37 -8.87 -7.35
N ASP A 25 -21.68 -9.06 -7.13
CA ASP A 25 -22.17 -9.83 -5.98
C ASP A 25 -21.87 -11.34 -6.10
N ASN A 26 -21.67 -11.82 -7.32
CA ASN A 26 -21.32 -13.20 -7.61
C ASN A 26 -19.82 -13.45 -7.73
N LEU A 27 -18.98 -12.42 -7.60
CA LEU A 27 -17.55 -12.58 -7.66
C LEU A 27 -17.05 -13.31 -6.41
N ILE A 28 -16.31 -14.39 -6.62
CA ILE A 28 -15.66 -15.13 -5.54
C ILE A 28 -14.51 -14.31 -5.00
N VAL A 29 -14.52 -14.04 -3.70
CA VAL A 29 -13.48 -13.27 -3.02
C VAL A 29 -12.36 -14.20 -2.57
N SER A 30 -11.31 -14.29 -3.35
CA SER A 30 -10.13 -15.11 -3.05
C SER A 30 -9.41 -14.69 -1.76
N ALA A 31 -9.51 -13.41 -1.42
CA ALA A 31 -8.99 -12.85 -0.17
C ALA A 31 -9.58 -13.49 1.10
N ASN A 32 -10.76 -14.09 1.03
CA ASN A 32 -11.36 -14.80 2.17
C ASN A 32 -10.91 -16.26 2.30
N ARG A 33 -10.11 -16.77 1.34
CA ARG A 33 -9.66 -18.19 1.29
C ARG A 33 -10.80 -19.23 1.18
N SER A 34 -12.05 -18.81 1.07
CA SER A 34 -13.22 -19.63 0.80
C SER A 34 -13.71 -19.38 -0.62
N GLN A 35 -14.62 -20.18 -1.10
CA GLN A 35 -15.26 -20.00 -2.41
C GLN A 35 -16.54 -19.15 -2.31
N ARG A 36 -16.60 -18.24 -1.33
CA ARG A 36 -17.77 -17.42 -1.08
C ARG A 36 -17.70 -16.11 -1.85
N THR A 37 -18.85 -15.70 -2.33
CA THR A 37 -19.06 -14.43 -3.02
C THR A 37 -19.14 -13.27 -2.03
N VAL A 38 -19.04 -12.03 -2.52
CA VAL A 38 -19.23 -10.81 -1.71
C VAL A 38 -20.56 -10.89 -0.94
N ALA A 39 -21.63 -11.34 -1.59
CA ALA A 39 -22.97 -11.46 -0.98
C ALA A 39 -23.04 -12.43 0.22
N GLU A 40 -22.11 -13.38 0.31
CA GLU A 40 -22.04 -14.36 1.37
C GLU A 40 -21.09 -13.99 2.52
N MET A 41 -20.53 -12.79 2.49
CA MET A 41 -19.55 -12.30 3.47
C MET A 41 -20.21 -11.52 4.60
N ALA A 42 -20.01 -11.96 5.85
CA ALA A 42 -20.46 -11.25 7.06
C ALA A 42 -19.48 -10.14 7.47
N GLN A 43 -18.98 -9.35 6.51
CA GLN A 43 -18.06 -8.23 6.75
C GLN A 43 -18.05 -7.25 5.56
N THR A 44 -17.59 -6.04 5.80
CA THR A 44 -17.43 -5.04 4.74
C THR A 44 -16.38 -5.49 3.74
N THR A 45 -16.81 -5.74 2.52
CA THR A 45 -15.97 -6.15 1.41
C THR A 45 -16.23 -5.24 0.22
N TRP A 46 -15.16 -4.77 -0.45
CA TRP A 46 -15.19 -3.99 -1.67
C TRP A 46 -14.48 -4.76 -2.76
N VAL A 47 -15.07 -4.80 -3.94
CA VAL A 47 -14.41 -5.25 -5.15
C VAL A 47 -14.34 -4.09 -6.11
N ILE A 48 -13.14 -3.81 -6.62
CA ILE A 48 -12.89 -2.73 -7.58
C ILE A 48 -12.48 -3.39 -8.88
N GLU A 49 -13.33 -3.23 -9.88
CA GLU A 49 -13.11 -3.81 -11.20
C GLU A 49 -11.93 -3.17 -11.92
N GLY A 50 -11.24 -3.96 -12.73
CA GLY A 50 -10.11 -3.49 -13.52
C GLY A 50 -10.45 -2.32 -14.43
N SER A 51 -11.66 -2.30 -15.01
CA SER A 51 -12.15 -1.21 -15.86
C SER A 51 -12.25 0.12 -15.12
N GLU A 52 -12.63 0.12 -13.84
CA GLU A 52 -12.68 1.32 -13.02
C GLU A 52 -11.27 1.80 -12.64
N ILE A 53 -10.37 0.87 -12.31
CA ILE A 53 -8.95 1.16 -12.06
C ILE A 53 -8.32 1.77 -13.32
N GLU A 54 -8.53 1.15 -14.47
CA GLU A 54 -8.02 1.63 -15.75
C GLU A 54 -8.54 3.04 -16.09
N GLN A 55 -9.81 3.32 -15.86
CA GLN A 55 -10.39 4.64 -16.11
C GLN A 55 -9.69 5.71 -15.26
N GLN A 56 -9.45 5.46 -13.99
CA GLN A 56 -8.77 6.40 -13.09
C GLN A 56 -7.30 6.60 -13.47
N VAL A 57 -6.58 5.52 -13.77
CA VAL A 57 -5.16 5.55 -14.14
C VAL A 57 -4.93 6.19 -15.50
N GLN A 58 -5.74 5.85 -16.50
CA GLN A 58 -5.73 6.51 -17.81
C GLN A 58 -6.13 7.99 -17.68
N GLY A 59 -6.91 8.34 -16.64
CA GLY A 59 -7.19 9.69 -16.20
C GLY A 59 -6.03 10.39 -15.49
N GLY A 60 -4.87 9.73 -15.33
CA GLY A 60 -3.62 10.30 -14.79
C GLY A 60 -3.39 10.07 -13.29
N LYS A 61 -4.33 9.47 -12.55
CA LYS A 61 -4.14 9.21 -11.12
C LYS A 61 -3.09 8.14 -10.85
N GLU A 62 -2.27 8.38 -9.82
CA GLU A 62 -1.39 7.35 -9.28
C GLU A 62 -2.19 6.28 -8.53
N PHE A 63 -1.71 5.04 -8.54
CA PHE A 63 -2.45 3.88 -8.03
C PHE A 63 -2.92 4.04 -6.56
N LYS A 64 -2.10 4.62 -5.69
CA LYS A 64 -2.51 4.89 -4.30
C LYS A 64 -3.69 5.87 -4.22
N ASP A 65 -3.70 6.88 -5.08
CA ASP A 65 -4.76 7.88 -5.12
C ASP A 65 -6.05 7.30 -5.70
N VAL A 66 -5.94 6.32 -6.63
CA VAL A 66 -7.09 5.54 -7.11
C VAL A 66 -7.75 4.79 -5.94
N LEU A 67 -6.96 4.09 -5.13
CA LEU A 67 -7.49 3.39 -3.95
C LEU A 67 -8.09 4.37 -2.93
N ALA A 68 -7.45 5.52 -2.70
CA ALA A 68 -7.99 6.56 -1.82
C ALA A 68 -9.31 7.15 -2.32
N GLN A 69 -9.50 7.23 -3.64
CA GLN A 69 -10.73 7.70 -4.27
C GLN A 69 -11.87 6.68 -4.13
N LEU A 70 -11.56 5.39 -4.32
CA LEU A 70 -12.55 4.33 -4.45
C LEU A 70 -12.89 3.64 -3.13
N ILE A 71 -11.96 3.57 -2.16
CA ILE A 71 -12.15 2.86 -0.89
C ILE A 71 -12.31 3.87 0.25
N PRO A 72 -13.45 3.88 0.96
CA PRO A 72 -13.76 4.91 1.96
C PRO A 72 -12.74 4.99 3.10
N GLY A 73 -12.36 3.84 3.66
CA GLY A 73 -11.57 3.73 4.88
C GLY A 73 -10.06 3.91 4.73
N ILE A 74 -9.53 4.06 3.50
CA ILE A 74 -8.09 4.16 3.25
C ILE A 74 -7.58 5.59 3.47
N ASP A 75 -6.48 5.71 4.24
CA ASP A 75 -5.60 6.88 4.32
C ASP A 75 -4.26 6.50 3.70
N VAL A 76 -3.88 7.13 2.60
CA VAL A 76 -2.62 6.84 1.88
C VAL A 76 -1.43 7.63 2.40
N SER A 77 -1.66 8.59 3.28
CA SER A 77 -0.65 9.42 3.94
C SER A 77 0.37 10.09 3.00
N SER A 78 1.42 9.37 2.57
CA SER A 78 2.46 9.95 1.72
C SER A 78 2.16 9.77 0.23
N GLN A 79 2.57 10.74 -0.60
CA GLN A 79 2.54 10.65 -2.07
C GLN A 79 3.84 10.06 -2.64
N GLY A 80 4.78 9.69 -1.78
CA GLY A 80 6.05 9.08 -2.17
C GLY A 80 5.97 7.56 -2.37
N ARG A 81 7.14 6.96 -2.59
CA ARG A 81 7.29 5.51 -2.80
C ARG A 81 6.98 4.67 -1.58
N THR A 82 7.11 5.18 -0.35
CA THR A 82 6.79 4.39 0.84
C THR A 82 5.30 4.46 1.15
N ASN A 83 4.83 3.49 1.94
CA ASN A 83 3.48 3.47 2.48
C ASN A 83 3.44 3.90 3.95
N TYR A 84 4.43 4.68 4.38
CA TYR A 84 4.50 5.16 5.75
C TYR A 84 3.23 5.95 6.12
N GLY A 85 2.61 5.55 7.22
CA GLY A 85 1.34 6.11 7.67
C GLY A 85 0.10 5.63 6.92
N MET A 86 0.25 4.81 5.87
CA MET A 86 -0.90 4.21 5.18
C MET A 86 -1.66 3.26 6.10
N ASN A 87 -2.97 3.41 6.13
CA ASN A 87 -3.81 2.60 6.99
C ASN A 87 -5.23 2.48 6.42
N MET A 88 -6.00 1.55 6.98
CA MET A 88 -7.44 1.44 6.75
C MET A 88 -8.16 1.50 8.09
N ARG A 89 -9.18 2.37 8.19
CA ARG A 89 -9.87 2.63 9.46
C ARG A 89 -8.91 2.95 10.62
N GLY A 90 -7.77 3.64 10.32
CA GLY A 90 -6.75 4.02 11.31
C GLY A 90 -5.89 2.87 11.84
N ARG A 91 -5.88 1.70 11.20
CA ARG A 91 -5.11 0.51 11.57
C ARG A 91 -4.29 -0.01 10.38
N ALA A 92 -3.26 -0.80 10.69
CA ALA A 92 -2.38 -1.39 9.68
C ALA A 92 -3.13 -2.32 8.71
N ILE A 93 -2.70 -2.32 7.45
CA ILE A 93 -3.28 -3.15 6.38
C ILE A 93 -2.26 -4.16 5.85
N VAL A 94 -2.76 -5.30 5.40
CA VAL A 94 -2.00 -6.26 4.61
C VAL A 94 -2.32 -6.05 3.14
N VAL A 95 -1.29 -6.04 2.30
CA VAL A 95 -1.42 -5.99 0.84
C VAL A 95 -0.88 -7.27 0.24
N LEU A 96 -1.64 -7.87 -0.66
CA LEU A 96 -1.30 -9.09 -1.36
C LEU A 96 -1.29 -8.85 -2.87
N ILE A 97 -0.46 -9.63 -3.60
CA ILE A 97 -0.60 -9.86 -5.04
C ILE A 97 -0.86 -11.36 -5.24
N ASP A 98 -2.00 -11.71 -5.81
CA ASP A 98 -2.44 -13.10 -5.99
C ASP A 98 -2.25 -13.95 -4.72
N GLY A 99 -2.65 -13.40 -3.57
CA GLY A 99 -2.49 -14.04 -2.27
C GLY A 99 -1.08 -13.99 -1.67
N VAL A 100 -0.04 -13.56 -2.38
CA VAL A 100 1.32 -13.40 -1.84
C VAL A 100 1.44 -12.09 -1.08
N ARG A 101 1.84 -12.16 0.17
CA ARG A 101 2.00 -10.99 1.04
C ARG A 101 3.16 -10.10 0.59
N LEU A 102 2.89 -8.82 0.41
CA LEU A 102 3.88 -7.79 0.09
C LEU A 102 4.46 -7.09 1.32
N ASN A 103 3.70 -7.03 2.42
CA ASN A 103 4.21 -6.44 3.65
C ASN A 103 5.38 -7.25 4.19
N SER A 104 6.43 -6.55 4.60
CA SER A 104 7.47 -7.08 5.46
C SER A 104 7.17 -6.76 6.93
N SER A 105 8.02 -7.23 7.83
CA SER A 105 8.01 -6.82 9.25
C SER A 105 8.33 -5.34 9.44
N ARG A 106 8.89 -4.70 8.40
CA ARG A 106 9.06 -3.25 8.31
C ARG A 106 7.75 -2.61 7.87
N THR A 107 7.22 -1.70 8.66
CA THR A 107 5.97 -0.98 8.34
C THR A 107 6.11 0.02 7.18
N ASP A 108 7.34 0.29 6.74
CA ASP A 108 7.65 1.30 5.72
C ASP A 108 7.80 0.72 4.30
N SER A 109 7.49 -0.56 4.10
CA SER A 109 7.64 -1.20 2.80
C SER A 109 6.66 -0.62 1.75
N ARG A 110 6.93 -0.90 0.48
CA ARG A 110 6.31 -0.21 -0.67
C ARG A 110 5.26 -1.06 -1.37
N GLN A 111 4.25 -1.45 -0.61
CA GLN A 111 3.29 -2.45 -1.05
C GLN A 111 2.45 -1.99 -2.24
N LEU A 112 2.03 -0.72 -2.28
CA LEU A 112 1.17 -0.21 -3.36
C LEU A 112 1.95 0.44 -4.50
N ASP A 113 3.13 1.00 -4.24
CA ASP A 113 4.03 1.48 -5.29
C ASP A 113 4.96 0.35 -5.77
N SER A 114 4.43 -0.80 -6.08
CA SER A 114 5.21 -1.97 -6.46
C SER A 114 4.50 -2.90 -7.43
N ILE A 115 3.45 -2.40 -8.07
CA ILE A 115 2.80 -3.01 -9.22
C ILE A 115 2.25 -1.92 -10.13
N ASP A 116 2.40 -2.10 -11.42
CA ASP A 116 1.75 -1.22 -12.39
C ASP A 116 0.28 -1.63 -12.56
N PRO A 117 -0.68 -0.65 -12.50
CA PRO A 117 -2.10 -0.93 -12.64
C PRO A 117 -2.50 -1.61 -13.96
N PHE A 118 -1.69 -1.50 -15.00
CA PHE A 118 -1.88 -2.21 -16.28
C PHE A 118 -1.97 -3.74 -16.11
N ASN A 119 -1.39 -4.26 -15.03
CA ASN A 119 -1.35 -5.68 -14.71
C ASN A 119 -2.49 -6.14 -13.79
N ILE A 120 -3.40 -5.25 -13.38
CA ILE A 120 -4.43 -5.55 -12.39
C ILE A 120 -5.72 -5.96 -13.10
N ALA A 121 -6.27 -7.11 -12.74
CA ALA A 121 -7.59 -7.57 -13.19
C ALA A 121 -8.71 -6.97 -12.32
N HIS A 122 -8.56 -7.04 -11.00
CA HIS A 122 -9.44 -6.43 -10.02
C HIS A 122 -8.75 -6.36 -8.66
N ILE A 123 -9.36 -5.66 -7.71
CA ILE A 123 -8.86 -5.55 -6.34
C ILE A 123 -9.96 -5.95 -5.38
N GLU A 124 -9.64 -6.82 -4.44
CA GLU A 124 -10.50 -7.25 -3.37
C GLU A 124 -10.05 -6.58 -2.07
N VAL A 125 -10.96 -5.95 -1.35
CA VAL A 125 -10.68 -5.25 -0.10
C VAL A 125 -11.59 -5.76 1.00
N ILE A 126 -10.99 -6.20 2.08
CA ILE A 126 -11.68 -6.57 3.32
C ILE A 126 -11.39 -5.51 4.35
N SER A 127 -12.41 -4.77 4.79
CA SER A 127 -12.26 -3.73 5.81
C SER A 127 -12.37 -4.29 7.23
N GLY A 128 -11.56 -3.75 8.14
CA GLY A 128 -11.50 -4.21 9.54
C GLY A 128 -10.51 -5.33 9.77
N ALA A 129 -10.26 -5.68 11.02
CA ALA A 129 -9.31 -6.73 11.37
C ALA A 129 -9.72 -8.09 10.75
N THR A 130 -8.74 -8.87 10.33
CA THR A 130 -8.97 -10.25 9.86
C THR A 130 -8.00 -11.21 10.51
N SER A 131 -8.53 -12.29 11.10
CA SER A 131 -7.70 -13.36 11.69
C SER A 131 -7.05 -14.25 10.63
N LEU A 132 -7.57 -14.26 9.39
CA LEU A 132 -7.14 -15.19 8.33
C LEU A 132 -5.71 -14.97 7.84
N TYR A 133 -5.17 -13.75 7.96
CA TYR A 133 -3.85 -13.39 7.43
C TYR A 133 -2.81 -13.03 8.50
N GLY A 134 -3.19 -13.08 9.78
CA GLY A 134 -2.27 -12.89 10.90
C GLY A 134 -1.73 -11.48 11.06
N GLY A 135 -0.43 -11.35 11.26
CA GLY A 135 0.21 -10.08 11.62
C GLY A 135 0.03 -8.97 10.59
N GLY A 136 -0.28 -7.74 11.07
CA GLY A 136 -0.45 -6.55 10.24
C GLY A 136 -1.83 -6.37 9.61
N SER A 137 -2.77 -7.31 9.80
CA SER A 137 -4.14 -7.24 9.27
C SER A 137 -5.13 -6.69 10.28
N THR A 138 -4.82 -5.58 10.93
CA THR A 138 -5.66 -4.99 11.98
C THR A 138 -6.65 -3.94 11.46
N GLY A 139 -6.37 -3.34 10.33
CA GLY A 139 -7.23 -2.39 9.62
C GLY A 139 -7.95 -3.02 8.43
N GLY A 140 -7.39 -4.08 7.88
CA GLY A 140 -7.95 -4.77 6.74
C GLY A 140 -6.90 -5.42 5.84
N LEU A 141 -7.37 -5.80 4.66
CA LEU A 141 -6.60 -6.49 3.65
C LEU A 141 -6.95 -5.95 2.27
N ILE A 142 -5.94 -5.81 1.42
CA ILE A 142 -6.08 -5.52 -0.01
C ILE A 142 -5.42 -6.67 -0.78
N ASN A 143 -6.18 -7.39 -1.58
CA ASN A 143 -5.65 -8.41 -2.49
C ASN A 143 -5.74 -7.90 -3.92
N ILE A 144 -4.61 -7.71 -4.55
CA ILE A 144 -4.48 -7.30 -5.95
C ILE A 144 -4.44 -8.56 -6.78
N VAL A 145 -5.47 -8.79 -7.57
CA VAL A 145 -5.56 -9.94 -8.49
C VAL A 145 -5.04 -9.50 -9.86
N THR A 146 -4.06 -10.22 -10.37
CA THR A 146 -3.39 -9.86 -11.63
C THR A 146 -4.10 -10.43 -12.85
N LYS A 147 -3.97 -9.74 -13.99
CA LYS A 147 -4.43 -10.24 -15.30
C LYS A 147 -3.72 -11.55 -15.66
N LYS A 148 -4.47 -12.52 -16.14
CA LYS A 148 -3.97 -13.82 -16.59
C LYS A 148 -4.03 -13.94 -18.11
N GLY A 149 -3.28 -14.86 -18.67
CA GLY A 149 -3.40 -15.20 -20.07
C GLY A 149 -4.70 -15.94 -20.37
N GLN A 150 -5.26 -15.66 -21.55
CA GLN A 150 -6.42 -16.35 -22.11
C GLN A 150 -5.96 -17.26 -23.27
N PRO A 151 -6.74 -18.28 -23.69
CA PRO A 151 -6.42 -19.10 -24.86
C PRO A 151 -6.30 -18.28 -26.16
N GLU A 152 -7.14 -17.26 -26.31
CA GLU A 152 -7.12 -16.35 -27.44
C GLU A 152 -5.88 -15.46 -27.41
N ARG A 153 -5.35 -15.16 -28.59
CA ARG A 153 -4.24 -14.21 -28.71
C ARG A 153 -4.74 -12.80 -28.59
N GLU A 154 -4.12 -12.06 -27.67
CA GLU A 154 -4.43 -10.66 -27.45
C GLU A 154 -3.13 -9.86 -27.29
N VAL A 155 -3.13 -8.65 -27.83
CA VAL A 155 -2.06 -7.67 -27.65
C VAL A 155 -2.68 -6.40 -27.09
N GLU A 156 -2.18 -5.97 -25.95
CA GLU A 156 -2.57 -4.73 -25.28
C GLU A 156 -1.44 -3.69 -25.43
N LEU A 157 -1.78 -2.45 -25.78
CA LEU A 157 -0.86 -1.32 -25.85
C LEU A 157 -1.48 -0.10 -25.15
N GLU A 158 -0.67 0.63 -24.41
CA GLU A 158 -1.07 1.87 -23.74
C GLU A 158 0.02 2.93 -23.87
N LEU A 159 -0.37 4.15 -24.26
CA LEU A 159 0.48 5.32 -24.34
C LEU A 159 -0.17 6.46 -23.59
N GLY A 160 0.56 7.09 -22.66
CA GLY A 160 0.04 8.18 -21.85
C GLY A 160 1.03 9.32 -21.70
N SER A 161 0.51 10.52 -21.56
CA SER A 161 1.29 11.71 -21.17
C SER A 161 0.45 12.63 -20.32
N LYS A 162 1.07 13.26 -19.32
CA LYS A 162 0.43 14.21 -18.39
C LYS A 162 1.35 15.40 -18.14
N SER A 163 0.80 16.62 -18.15
CA SER A 163 1.55 17.85 -17.89
C SER A 163 0.66 18.94 -17.28
N GLY A 164 1.23 19.77 -16.41
CA GLY A 164 0.63 21.04 -15.97
C GLY A 164 0.99 22.21 -16.87
N PHE A 165 1.86 21.99 -17.88
CA PHE A 165 2.40 23.03 -18.80
C PHE A 165 3.12 24.18 -18.10
N ASN A 166 3.72 23.91 -16.92
CA ASN A 166 4.43 24.93 -16.15
C ASN A 166 5.85 25.16 -16.68
N ASN A 167 6.55 24.10 -17.07
CA ASN A 167 7.91 24.15 -17.59
C ASN A 167 8.17 22.97 -18.53
N SER A 168 9.29 22.96 -19.22
CA SER A 168 9.70 21.91 -20.16
C SER A 168 9.93 20.54 -19.48
N ASN A 169 10.15 20.50 -18.18
CA ASN A 169 10.28 19.27 -17.39
C ASN A 169 8.98 18.83 -16.71
N ASP A 170 7.88 19.59 -16.83
CA ASP A 170 6.57 19.27 -16.26
C ASP A 170 5.79 18.34 -17.21
N HIS A 171 6.25 17.11 -17.34
CA HIS A 171 5.53 16.09 -18.08
C HIS A 171 5.88 14.71 -17.55
N ASP A 172 4.84 13.90 -17.37
CA ASP A 172 4.95 12.48 -17.09
C ASP A 172 4.64 11.72 -18.38
N GLU A 173 5.37 10.64 -18.66
CA GLU A 173 5.22 9.83 -19.86
C GLU A 173 5.05 8.36 -19.47
N ARG A 174 4.15 7.66 -20.17
CA ARG A 174 3.83 6.27 -19.89
C ARG A 174 3.73 5.47 -21.17
N VAL A 175 4.30 4.26 -21.15
CA VAL A 175 4.09 3.25 -22.17
C VAL A 175 3.91 1.89 -21.50
N ALA A 176 2.91 1.13 -21.92
CA ALA A 176 2.74 -0.24 -21.49
C ALA A 176 2.34 -1.12 -22.66
N ALA A 177 2.77 -2.38 -22.62
CA ALA A 177 2.44 -3.37 -23.63
C ALA A 177 2.30 -4.75 -22.96
N ALA A 178 1.38 -5.56 -23.49
CA ALA A 178 1.28 -6.95 -23.11
C ALA A 178 0.92 -7.81 -24.30
N VAL A 179 1.32 -9.07 -24.23
CA VAL A 179 0.90 -10.13 -25.13
C VAL A 179 0.41 -11.31 -24.29
N SER A 180 -0.75 -11.82 -24.64
CA SER A 180 -1.30 -13.04 -24.04
C SER A 180 -1.74 -14.01 -25.12
N GLY A 181 -1.93 -15.26 -24.74
CA GLY A 181 -2.41 -16.31 -25.62
C GLY A 181 -2.05 -17.69 -25.12
N GLY A 182 -2.56 -18.69 -25.82
CA GLY A 182 -2.31 -20.07 -25.43
C GLY A 182 -3.15 -21.10 -26.15
N THR A 183 -3.56 -22.08 -25.40
CA THR A 183 -4.49 -23.14 -25.75
C THR A 183 -5.41 -23.38 -24.56
N ASP A 184 -6.43 -24.21 -24.72
CA ASP A 184 -7.34 -24.59 -23.62
C ASP A 184 -6.61 -25.25 -22.43
N ARG A 185 -5.39 -25.75 -22.60
CA ARG A 185 -4.60 -26.39 -21.53
C ARG A 185 -3.45 -25.58 -21.01
N ALA A 186 -3.01 -24.55 -21.71
CA ALA A 186 -1.90 -23.73 -21.28
C ALA A 186 -2.03 -22.34 -21.86
N SER A 187 -2.05 -21.33 -21.02
CA SER A 187 -2.11 -19.93 -21.41
C SER A 187 -1.09 -19.11 -20.63
N GLY A 188 -0.73 -17.97 -21.18
CA GLY A 188 0.20 -17.06 -20.51
C GLY A 188 0.03 -15.62 -20.96
N ARG A 189 0.48 -14.70 -20.14
CA ARG A 189 0.56 -13.26 -20.42
C ARG A 189 1.93 -12.75 -20.01
N MET A 190 2.55 -11.94 -20.86
CA MET A 190 3.76 -11.17 -20.54
C MET A 190 3.47 -9.70 -20.78
N SER A 191 3.90 -8.86 -19.85
CA SER A 191 3.70 -7.42 -19.92
C SER A 191 4.95 -6.66 -19.52
N VAL A 192 5.06 -5.44 -20.03
CA VAL A 192 6.01 -4.43 -19.63
C VAL A 192 5.28 -3.10 -19.52
N ALA A 193 5.46 -2.40 -18.41
CA ALA A 193 4.99 -1.03 -18.23
C ALA A 193 6.17 -0.16 -17.79
N TYR A 194 6.34 0.96 -18.46
CA TYR A 194 7.35 1.95 -18.15
C TYR A 194 6.70 3.31 -17.98
N GLN A 195 7.07 4.02 -16.93
CA GLN A 195 6.62 5.38 -16.66
C GLN A 195 7.80 6.25 -16.22
N ARG A 196 7.89 7.43 -16.83
CA ARG A 196 8.80 8.49 -16.42
C ARG A 196 8.00 9.61 -15.79
N PHE A 197 8.44 10.08 -14.64
CA PHE A 197 7.87 11.23 -13.94
C PHE A 197 8.79 12.45 -14.14
N GLY A 198 8.21 13.55 -14.58
CA GLY A 198 8.88 14.83 -14.67
C GLY A 198 8.86 15.62 -13.36
N GLY A 199 9.13 16.91 -13.45
CA GLY A 199 8.97 17.86 -12.35
C GLY A 199 7.52 18.18 -12.10
N TRP A 200 7.14 18.35 -10.83
CA TRP A 200 5.79 18.68 -10.42
C TRP A 200 5.70 20.10 -9.88
N TYR A 201 4.55 20.72 -10.05
CA TYR A 201 4.30 22.13 -9.71
C TYR A 201 2.99 22.23 -8.91
N ASP A 202 2.94 23.18 -7.97
CA ASP A 202 1.72 23.47 -7.20
C ASP A 202 0.71 24.34 -7.96
N GLY A 203 -0.39 24.72 -7.30
CA GLY A 203 -1.44 25.56 -7.88
C GLY A 203 -0.96 27.00 -8.22
N ASN A 204 0.14 27.44 -7.66
CA ASN A 204 0.77 28.75 -7.94
C ASN A 204 1.86 28.68 -9.02
N HIS A 205 2.06 27.52 -9.64
CA HIS A 205 3.12 27.24 -10.61
C HIS A 205 4.54 27.22 -10.02
N ASP A 206 4.66 27.05 -8.70
CA ASP A 206 5.94 26.84 -8.03
C ASP A 206 6.34 25.37 -8.07
N ALA A 207 7.62 25.10 -8.35
CA ALA A 207 8.15 23.72 -8.38
C ALA A 207 8.06 23.09 -6.98
N LEU A 208 7.51 21.88 -6.92
CA LEU A 208 7.41 21.11 -5.69
C LEU A 208 8.78 20.59 -5.25
N LEU A 209 9.04 20.62 -3.95
CA LEU A 209 10.24 20.01 -3.38
C LEU A 209 10.16 18.47 -3.51
N LEU A 210 11.30 17.86 -3.80
CA LEU A 210 11.45 16.41 -3.68
C LEU A 210 11.20 15.98 -2.23
N ASP A 211 10.29 15.01 -2.04
CA ASP A 211 10.09 14.38 -0.74
C ASP A 211 11.29 13.48 -0.42
N ASN A 212 12.22 14.00 0.38
CA ASN A 212 13.40 13.27 0.84
C ASN A 212 13.10 12.35 2.03
N THR A 213 11.90 12.40 2.61
CA THR A 213 11.50 11.56 3.76
C THR A 213 10.88 10.25 3.31
N GLN A 214 9.99 10.30 2.31
CA GLN A 214 9.27 9.14 1.78
C GLN A 214 9.58 8.85 0.31
N THR A 215 10.66 9.41 -0.21
CA THR A 215 11.13 9.25 -1.59
C THR A 215 10.07 9.60 -2.63
N GLY A 216 9.96 10.90 -2.97
CA GLY A 216 9.03 11.40 -3.97
C GLY A 216 9.18 10.72 -5.34
N LEU A 217 8.10 10.73 -6.12
CA LEU A 217 8.05 10.12 -7.46
C LEU A 217 8.54 11.06 -8.56
N GLN A 218 8.47 12.38 -8.36
CA GLN A 218 8.94 13.34 -9.38
C GLN A 218 10.42 13.12 -9.72
N HIS A 219 10.78 13.38 -10.96
CA HIS A 219 12.12 13.11 -11.50
C HIS A 219 12.57 11.66 -11.24
N SER A 220 11.80 10.70 -11.73
CA SER A 220 12.10 9.28 -11.55
C SER A 220 11.51 8.42 -12.66
N ASP A 221 12.02 7.19 -12.76
CA ASP A 221 11.53 6.17 -13.66
C ASP A 221 10.93 5.00 -12.88
N ARG A 222 9.93 4.36 -13.47
CA ARG A 222 9.30 3.15 -12.97
C ARG A 222 9.18 2.11 -14.09
N LEU A 223 9.62 0.89 -13.82
CA LEU A 223 9.53 -0.26 -14.73
C LEU A 223 8.87 -1.41 -13.99
N ASP A 224 7.85 -2.00 -14.59
CA ASP A 224 7.21 -3.24 -14.15
C ASP A 224 7.21 -4.25 -15.30
N VAL A 225 7.85 -5.39 -15.11
CA VAL A 225 7.83 -6.52 -16.03
C VAL A 225 7.18 -7.69 -15.34
N MET A 226 6.08 -8.19 -15.90
CA MET A 226 5.30 -9.25 -15.29
C MET A 226 5.03 -10.39 -16.27
N GLY A 227 5.10 -11.61 -15.74
CA GLY A 227 4.73 -12.83 -16.44
C GLY A 227 3.74 -13.65 -15.64
N THR A 228 2.65 -14.09 -16.26
CA THR A 228 1.71 -15.06 -15.68
C THR A 228 1.56 -16.24 -16.62
N GLY A 229 1.48 -17.43 -16.06
CA GLY A 229 1.28 -18.68 -16.84
C GLY A 229 0.34 -19.61 -16.09
N THR A 230 -0.55 -20.25 -16.82
CA THR A 230 -1.52 -21.22 -16.30
C THR A 230 -1.43 -22.49 -17.11
N ILE A 231 -1.39 -23.64 -16.44
CA ILE A 231 -1.39 -24.96 -17.07
C ILE A 231 -2.48 -25.81 -16.40
N GLU A 232 -3.48 -26.20 -17.19
CA GLU A 232 -4.49 -27.20 -16.82
C GLU A 232 -3.89 -28.59 -16.96
N LEU A 233 -3.61 -29.25 -15.85
CA LEU A 233 -3.10 -30.62 -15.83
C LEU A 233 -4.16 -31.62 -16.26
N ASP A 234 -5.39 -31.40 -15.79
CA ASP A 234 -6.63 -32.04 -16.20
C ASP A 234 -7.82 -31.15 -15.83
N ASP A 235 -9.06 -31.67 -15.87
CA ASP A 235 -10.30 -30.91 -15.62
C ASP A 235 -10.43 -30.39 -14.17
N ASN A 236 -9.65 -30.92 -13.23
CA ASN A 236 -9.71 -30.54 -11.81
C ASN A 236 -8.43 -29.88 -11.30
N ARG A 237 -7.28 -30.05 -12.01
CA ARG A 237 -5.97 -29.66 -11.51
C ARG A 237 -5.30 -28.60 -12.37
N GLN A 238 -4.83 -27.56 -11.73
CA GLN A 238 -4.20 -26.41 -12.38
C GLN A 238 -2.89 -26.03 -11.68
N LEU A 239 -1.92 -25.62 -12.47
CA LEU A 239 -0.71 -24.92 -12.01
C LEU A 239 -0.73 -23.48 -12.51
N GLN A 240 -0.44 -22.53 -11.65
CA GLN A 240 -0.33 -21.11 -11.98
C GLN A 240 1.00 -20.56 -11.52
N LEU A 241 1.72 -19.91 -12.44
CA LEU A 241 2.97 -19.19 -12.19
C LEU A 241 2.71 -17.69 -12.29
N VAL A 242 3.23 -16.93 -11.33
CA VAL A 242 3.32 -15.47 -11.38
C VAL A 242 4.77 -15.08 -11.13
N THR A 243 5.33 -14.23 -11.98
CA THR A 243 6.66 -13.64 -11.78
C THR A 243 6.64 -12.17 -12.10
N GLN A 244 7.37 -11.38 -11.32
CA GLN A 244 7.45 -9.93 -11.50
C GLN A 244 8.86 -9.43 -11.20
N TYR A 245 9.33 -8.51 -12.02
CA TYR A 245 10.44 -7.61 -11.73
C TYR A 245 9.91 -6.17 -11.70
N TYR A 246 10.08 -5.50 -10.58
CA TYR A 246 9.66 -4.12 -10.39
C TYR A 246 10.85 -3.25 -9.98
N LYS A 247 11.01 -2.11 -10.65
CA LYS A 247 12.02 -1.12 -10.31
C LYS A 247 11.44 0.29 -10.41
N SER A 248 11.59 1.09 -9.35
CA SER A 248 11.31 2.52 -9.35
C SER A 248 12.53 3.25 -8.80
N GLN A 249 13.13 4.15 -9.56
CA GLN A 249 14.38 4.80 -9.21
C GLN A 249 14.31 6.30 -9.50
N GLY A 250 14.88 7.13 -8.61
CA GLY A 250 15.11 8.53 -8.87
C GLY A 250 16.04 8.74 -10.08
N ASP A 251 15.83 9.83 -10.80
CA ASP A 251 16.76 10.29 -11.83
C ASP A 251 18.12 10.57 -11.18
N ASP A 252 19.20 10.18 -11.82
CA ASP A 252 20.56 10.38 -11.32
C ASP A 252 21.08 11.81 -11.53
N ASP A 253 20.33 12.64 -12.23
CA ASP A 253 20.64 14.08 -12.44
C ASP A 253 19.88 15.01 -11.49
N TYR A 254 18.74 14.62 -10.95
CA TYR A 254 17.89 15.50 -10.11
C TYR A 254 17.99 15.18 -8.63
N GLY A 255 18.11 16.24 -7.80
CA GLY A 255 18.21 16.14 -6.36
C GLY A 255 17.55 17.29 -5.63
N LEU A 256 17.55 17.21 -4.28
CA LEU A 256 17.14 18.29 -3.41
C LEU A 256 18.36 19.15 -3.07
N ASP A 257 18.44 20.33 -3.68
CA ASP A 257 19.44 21.35 -3.37
C ASP A 257 19.00 22.10 -2.11
N LEU A 258 19.76 21.93 -1.04
CA LEU A 258 19.54 22.52 0.29
C LEU A 258 20.21 23.92 0.43
N GLY A 259 20.70 24.48 -0.66
CA GLY A 259 21.43 25.74 -0.72
C GLY A 259 22.87 25.62 -0.21
N GLU A 260 23.67 26.64 -0.49
CA GLU A 260 25.08 26.70 -0.09
C GLU A 260 25.22 26.40 1.42
N ASN A 261 26.12 25.49 1.75
CA ASN A 261 26.37 24.99 3.10
C ASN A 261 25.11 24.42 3.77
N MET A 262 24.17 23.90 2.97
CA MET A 262 22.87 23.37 3.41
C MET A 262 22.08 24.38 4.26
N SER A 263 22.10 25.66 3.86
CA SER A 263 21.47 26.75 4.61
C SER A 263 19.97 26.57 4.83
N ALA A 264 19.27 25.90 3.92
CA ALA A 264 17.84 25.59 4.07
C ALA A 264 17.56 24.66 5.27
N VAL A 265 18.50 23.77 5.62
CA VAL A 265 18.36 22.86 6.76
C VAL A 265 18.26 23.61 8.08
N THR A 266 18.97 24.72 8.20
CA THR A 266 18.95 25.60 9.39
C THR A 266 17.91 26.72 9.33
N GLY A 267 17.12 26.78 8.25
CA GLY A 267 16.10 27.82 8.01
C GLY A 267 16.67 29.15 7.54
N ASN A 268 17.95 29.22 7.17
CA ASN A 268 18.62 30.45 6.68
C ASN A 268 18.64 30.54 5.14
N GLY A 269 18.06 29.58 4.44
CA GLY A 269 17.98 29.49 2.99
C GLY A 269 16.71 28.79 2.53
N LYS A 270 16.57 28.63 1.22
CA LYS A 270 15.50 27.87 0.59
C LYS A 270 16.07 26.62 -0.06
N ALA A 271 15.29 25.55 -0.06
CA ALA A 271 15.59 24.34 -0.81
C ALA A 271 14.90 24.40 -2.18
N TYR A 272 15.47 23.70 -3.15
CA TYR A 272 14.95 23.58 -4.51
C TYR A 272 15.14 22.16 -5.03
N THR A 273 14.25 21.74 -5.93
CA THR A 273 14.50 20.55 -6.76
C THR A 273 15.33 21.01 -7.96
N SER A 274 16.54 20.49 -8.11
CA SER A 274 17.53 20.96 -9.08
C SER A 274 18.21 19.80 -9.82
N SER A 275 18.64 20.04 -11.06
CA SER A 275 19.53 19.12 -11.79
C SER A 275 21.00 19.28 -11.35
N GLY A 276 21.84 18.32 -11.71
CA GLY A 276 23.26 18.28 -11.39
C GLY A 276 23.59 17.45 -10.15
N LEU A 277 22.72 16.53 -9.76
CA LEU A 277 22.99 15.57 -8.70
C LEU A 277 24.12 14.63 -9.10
N ASN A 278 25.09 14.46 -8.21
CA ASN A 278 26.13 13.44 -8.28
C ASN A 278 26.17 12.71 -6.93
N SER A 279 25.61 11.50 -6.86
CA SER A 279 25.43 10.80 -5.58
C SER A 279 25.75 9.32 -5.69
N ASP A 280 26.57 8.83 -4.75
CA ASP A 280 26.89 7.40 -4.61
C ASP A 280 25.69 6.53 -4.17
N ARG A 281 24.53 7.13 -3.90
CA ARG A 281 23.29 6.43 -3.61
C ARG A 281 22.08 7.18 -4.18
N ILE A 282 21.47 6.59 -5.19
CA ILE A 282 20.22 7.07 -5.77
C ILE A 282 19.04 6.37 -5.07
N PRO A 283 17.98 7.08 -4.66
CA PRO A 283 16.82 6.49 -4.02
C PRO A 283 16.03 5.62 -4.98
N GLY A 284 15.46 4.55 -4.50
CA GLY A 284 14.70 3.66 -5.35
C GLY A 284 14.18 2.44 -4.63
N THR A 285 13.35 1.68 -5.34
CA THR A 285 12.83 0.37 -4.94
C THR A 285 13.16 -0.61 -6.06
N GLU A 286 13.63 -1.78 -5.70
CA GLU A 286 13.81 -2.90 -6.62
C GLU A 286 13.24 -4.14 -5.96
N ARG A 287 12.42 -4.92 -6.71
CA ARG A 287 11.76 -6.11 -6.16
C ARG A 287 11.63 -7.19 -7.23
N HIS A 288 11.88 -8.43 -6.81
CA HIS A 288 11.52 -9.63 -7.54
C HIS A 288 10.46 -10.41 -6.76
N LEU A 289 9.51 -10.97 -7.47
CA LEU A 289 8.48 -11.85 -6.95
C LEU A 289 8.35 -13.05 -7.88
N ILE A 290 8.32 -14.25 -7.30
CA ILE A 290 7.93 -15.47 -7.99
C ILE A 290 6.98 -16.26 -7.09
N SER A 291 5.89 -16.74 -7.66
CA SER A 291 4.88 -17.54 -6.96
C SER A 291 4.41 -18.68 -7.87
N LEU A 292 4.33 -19.85 -7.31
CA LEU A 292 3.75 -21.03 -7.95
C LEU A 292 2.60 -21.53 -7.10
N GLN A 293 1.43 -21.63 -7.70
CA GLN A 293 0.21 -22.15 -7.08
C GLN A 293 -0.24 -23.42 -7.78
N TYR A 294 -0.59 -24.43 -7.00
CA TYR A 294 -1.29 -25.64 -7.43
C TYR A 294 -2.68 -25.64 -6.84
N SER A 295 -3.67 -25.87 -7.68
CA SER A 295 -5.07 -26.00 -7.29
C SER A 295 -5.60 -27.36 -7.75
N ASP A 296 -6.42 -27.99 -6.91
CA ASP A 296 -7.08 -29.26 -7.19
C ASP A 296 -8.53 -29.19 -6.65
N ALA A 297 -9.49 -29.16 -7.57
CA ALA A 297 -10.91 -29.01 -7.25
C ALA A 297 -11.54 -30.27 -6.62
N ASP A 298 -10.86 -31.41 -6.66
CA ASP A 298 -11.35 -32.67 -6.11
C ASP A 298 -10.24 -33.49 -5.40
N PHE A 299 -9.48 -32.82 -4.54
CA PHE A 299 -8.47 -33.46 -3.71
C PHE A 299 -9.13 -34.27 -2.56
N PHE A 300 -9.39 -35.55 -2.79
CA PHE A 300 -10.13 -36.39 -1.85
C PHE A 300 -11.51 -35.82 -1.47
N GLY A 301 -12.23 -35.26 -2.41
CA GLY A 301 -13.53 -34.63 -2.19
C GLY A 301 -13.46 -33.22 -1.58
N GLN A 302 -12.33 -32.59 -1.60
CA GLN A 302 -12.10 -31.22 -1.09
C GLN A 302 -11.44 -30.37 -2.17
N ASN A 303 -11.60 -29.06 -2.09
CA ASN A 303 -10.82 -28.15 -2.91
C ASN A 303 -9.51 -27.80 -2.20
N LEU A 304 -8.37 -28.08 -2.83
CA LEU A 304 -7.04 -27.78 -2.34
C LEU A 304 -6.44 -26.61 -3.12
N VAL A 305 -5.88 -25.64 -2.41
CA VAL A 305 -4.98 -24.62 -2.97
C VAL A 305 -3.67 -24.65 -2.18
N SER A 306 -2.57 -24.85 -2.90
CA SER A 306 -1.22 -24.83 -2.34
C SER A 306 -0.36 -23.82 -3.09
N GLN A 307 0.34 -22.95 -2.39
CA GLN A 307 1.16 -21.88 -2.94
C GLN A 307 2.53 -21.86 -2.29
N ILE A 308 3.58 -21.72 -3.09
CA ILE A 308 4.94 -21.37 -2.63
C ILE A 308 5.36 -20.09 -3.31
N TYR A 309 6.13 -19.25 -2.60
CA TYR A 309 6.59 -18.00 -3.15
C TYR A 309 7.94 -17.58 -2.59
N TYR A 310 8.65 -16.79 -3.38
CA TYR A 310 9.84 -16.04 -2.98
C TYR A 310 9.71 -14.59 -3.41
N ARG A 311 10.16 -13.68 -2.55
CA ARG A 311 10.21 -12.25 -2.80
C ARG A 311 11.48 -11.67 -2.20
N ASP A 312 12.20 -10.87 -2.95
CA ASP A 312 13.22 -9.96 -2.44
C ASP A 312 12.82 -8.51 -2.71
N GLU A 313 13.28 -7.60 -1.86
CA GLU A 313 13.03 -6.16 -1.99
C GLU A 313 14.19 -5.36 -1.43
N SER A 314 14.70 -4.41 -2.22
CA SER A 314 15.71 -3.43 -1.81
C SER A 314 15.11 -2.02 -1.84
N LEU A 315 15.20 -1.32 -0.72
CA LEU A 315 14.74 0.06 -0.56
C LEU A 315 15.94 0.97 -0.31
N LYS A 316 16.12 1.99 -1.16
CA LYS A 316 17.14 3.03 -0.99
C LYS A 316 16.43 4.37 -0.78
N PHE A 317 16.80 5.08 0.28
CA PHE A 317 16.20 6.36 0.64
C PHE A 317 17.05 7.54 0.16
N TYR A 318 16.42 8.71 0.08
CA TYR A 318 17.14 9.96 -0.16
C TYR A 318 18.14 10.25 0.96
N PRO A 319 19.22 11.01 0.63
CA PRO A 319 20.09 11.58 1.64
C PRO A 319 19.32 12.48 2.60
N PHE A 320 19.69 12.38 3.89
CA PHE A 320 19.02 13.07 4.98
C PHE A 320 20.03 13.76 5.90
N PRO A 321 19.83 15.03 6.26
CA PRO A 321 20.73 15.75 7.18
C PRO A 321 20.46 15.35 8.62
N THR A 322 21.50 15.41 9.47
CA THR A 322 21.36 15.41 10.92
C THR A 322 21.90 16.70 11.49
N LEU A 323 21.12 17.32 12.39
CA LEU A 323 21.48 18.56 13.03
C LEU A 323 21.96 18.32 14.48
N SER A 324 23.03 18.99 14.87
CA SER A 324 23.41 19.14 16.27
C SER A 324 23.81 20.60 16.54
N LYS A 325 23.19 21.20 17.56
CA LYS A 325 23.42 22.61 17.94
C LYS A 325 23.30 23.59 16.75
N GLY A 326 22.31 23.37 15.87
CA GLY A 326 22.05 24.21 14.71
C GLY A 326 23.05 24.09 13.55
N LYS A 327 23.87 23.03 13.54
CA LYS A 327 24.81 22.73 12.45
C LYS A 327 24.55 21.34 11.89
N VAL A 328 24.70 21.19 10.60
CA VAL A 328 24.68 19.87 9.94
C VAL A 328 25.93 19.10 10.37
N THR A 329 25.74 17.96 11.02
CA THR A 329 26.82 17.10 11.54
C THR A 329 27.00 15.83 10.72
N SER A 330 26.01 15.44 9.95
CA SER A 330 26.12 14.35 8.98
C SER A 330 25.07 14.51 7.87
N PHE A 331 25.39 13.94 6.72
CA PHE A 331 24.48 13.79 5.59
C PHE A 331 24.60 12.33 5.12
N SER A 332 23.49 11.61 5.05
CA SER A 332 23.57 10.17 4.89
C SER A 332 22.29 9.59 4.28
N ALA A 333 22.40 8.44 3.64
CA ALA A 333 21.28 7.73 3.02
C ALA A 333 21.22 6.27 3.47
N SER A 334 20.03 5.78 3.82
CA SER A 334 19.82 4.40 4.23
C SER A 334 19.46 3.49 3.06
N GLN A 335 19.73 2.22 3.22
CA GLN A 335 19.23 1.12 2.40
C GLN A 335 18.72 0.02 3.33
N GLN A 336 17.66 -0.65 2.91
CA GLN A 336 17.00 -1.75 3.62
C GLN A 336 16.73 -2.85 2.60
N ASP A 337 17.15 -4.06 2.93
CA ASP A 337 17.02 -5.23 2.09
C ASP A 337 16.21 -6.30 2.84
N THR A 338 15.25 -6.91 2.16
CA THR A 338 14.35 -7.91 2.74
C THR A 338 14.17 -9.06 1.77
N ASP A 339 14.39 -10.28 2.26
CA ASP A 339 14.11 -11.52 1.55
C ASP A 339 12.98 -12.26 2.27
N GLN A 340 12.04 -12.83 1.53
CA GLN A 340 10.94 -13.61 2.09
C GLN A 340 10.66 -14.85 1.25
N PHE A 341 10.60 -15.99 1.90
CA PHE A 341 10.11 -17.25 1.35
C PHE A 341 8.91 -17.73 2.14
N GLY A 342 7.88 -18.25 1.46
CA GLY A 342 6.70 -18.75 2.16
C GLY A 342 5.99 -19.88 1.40
N ALA A 343 5.18 -20.60 2.16
CA ALA A 343 4.30 -21.67 1.67
C ALA A 343 2.95 -21.57 2.37
N LYS A 344 1.90 -21.87 1.63
CA LYS A 344 0.52 -21.88 2.11
C LYS A 344 -0.20 -23.12 1.59
N ILE A 345 -1.04 -23.72 2.42
CA ILE A 345 -1.95 -24.78 2.05
C ILE A 345 -3.33 -24.43 2.61
N THR A 346 -4.33 -24.44 1.75
CA THR A 346 -5.73 -24.21 2.11
C THR A 346 -6.58 -25.35 1.55
N LEU A 347 -7.45 -25.91 2.37
CA LEU A 347 -8.46 -26.88 1.98
C LEU A 347 -9.85 -26.33 2.29
N ASN A 348 -10.74 -26.40 1.31
CA ASN A 348 -12.16 -26.12 1.47
C ASN A 348 -12.93 -27.43 1.40
N SER A 349 -13.63 -27.76 2.47
CA SER A 349 -14.35 -29.00 2.68
C SER A 349 -15.82 -28.71 2.82
N GLN A 350 -16.66 -29.21 1.89
CA GLN A 350 -18.11 -29.17 2.03
C GLN A 350 -18.52 -30.34 2.92
N LEU A 351 -18.79 -30.10 4.20
CA LEU A 351 -19.15 -31.14 5.17
C LEU A 351 -20.62 -31.59 5.03
N MET A 352 -21.50 -30.65 4.71
CA MET A 352 -22.91 -30.80 4.39
C MET A 352 -23.32 -29.74 3.38
N ASP A 353 -24.47 -29.85 2.74
CA ASP A 353 -24.95 -28.88 1.75
C ASP A 353 -24.95 -27.41 2.29
N ASN A 354 -25.14 -27.28 3.61
CA ASN A 354 -25.20 -25.99 4.33
C ASN A 354 -24.02 -25.76 5.28
N TRP A 355 -22.92 -26.54 5.17
CA TRP A 355 -21.77 -26.40 6.09
C TRP A 355 -20.45 -26.55 5.37
N GLU A 356 -19.74 -25.44 5.25
CA GLU A 356 -18.39 -25.33 4.68
C GLU A 356 -17.34 -25.15 5.78
N LEU A 357 -16.22 -25.85 5.64
CA LEU A 357 -15.06 -25.74 6.49
C LEU A 357 -13.84 -25.41 5.65
N THR A 358 -13.20 -24.26 5.89
CA THR A 358 -11.90 -23.87 5.33
C THR A 358 -10.83 -24.04 6.39
N TRP A 359 -9.78 -24.77 6.09
CA TRP A 359 -8.69 -25.01 7.03
C TRP A 359 -7.34 -25.09 6.30
N GLY A 360 -6.26 -24.88 7.04
CA GLY A 360 -4.97 -24.90 6.39
C GLY A 360 -3.84 -24.42 7.27
N VAL A 361 -2.70 -24.15 6.63
CA VAL A 361 -1.49 -23.68 7.31
C VAL A 361 -0.72 -22.73 6.41
N ASP A 362 -0.22 -21.64 7.01
CA ASP A 362 0.77 -20.74 6.40
C ASP A 362 2.08 -20.86 7.14
N THR A 363 3.18 -20.79 6.40
CA THR A 363 4.52 -20.62 6.95
C THR A 363 5.31 -19.66 6.07
N ASP A 364 6.09 -18.79 6.69
CA ASP A 364 7.01 -17.90 6.00
C ASP A 364 8.25 -17.64 6.84
N HIS A 365 9.33 -17.32 6.14
CA HIS A 365 10.60 -16.90 6.71
C HIS A 365 11.03 -15.62 6.01
N GLU A 366 11.32 -14.59 6.81
CA GLU A 366 11.79 -13.28 6.36
C GLU A 366 13.16 -13.00 6.96
N THR A 367 14.08 -12.48 6.15
CA THR A 367 15.36 -11.92 6.61
C THR A 367 15.42 -10.44 6.26
N PHE A 368 16.02 -9.67 7.13
CA PHE A 368 16.18 -8.23 6.99
C PHE A 368 17.60 -7.80 7.31
N ASP A 369 18.14 -6.94 6.46
CA ASP A 369 19.40 -6.24 6.68
C ASP A 369 19.29 -4.76 6.31
N SER A 370 20.21 -3.93 6.81
CA SER A 370 20.20 -2.50 6.51
C SER A 370 21.57 -1.86 6.70
N ASN A 371 21.84 -0.88 5.86
CA ASN A 371 23.05 -0.07 5.96
C ASN A 371 22.76 1.42 5.81
N GLN A 372 23.71 2.24 6.25
CA GLN A 372 23.68 3.70 6.13
C GLN A 372 25.00 4.15 5.52
N LYS A 373 24.93 4.79 4.35
CA LYS A 373 26.05 5.51 3.73
C LYS A 373 26.11 6.93 4.29
N PHE A 374 27.25 7.30 4.81
CA PHE A 374 27.55 8.67 5.20
C PHE A 374 28.41 9.32 4.11
N PHE A 375 28.01 10.53 3.73
CA PHE A 375 28.68 11.29 2.71
C PHE A 375 29.72 12.23 3.32
N ASP A 376 30.78 12.49 2.57
CA ASP A 376 31.82 13.44 2.97
C ASP A 376 31.26 14.86 2.93
N LEU A 377 31.17 15.48 4.10
CA LEU A 377 30.64 16.85 4.24
C LEU A 377 31.49 17.90 3.52
N ALA A 378 32.77 17.60 3.22
CA ALA A 378 33.60 18.51 2.41
C ALA A 378 33.05 18.69 0.97
N TRP A 379 32.30 17.74 0.46
CA TRP A 379 31.61 17.79 -0.83
C TRP A 379 30.14 18.14 -0.69
N SER A 380 29.44 17.50 0.24
CA SER A 380 28.01 17.68 0.38
C SER A 380 27.60 19.06 0.89
N LEU A 381 28.34 19.66 1.83
CA LEU A 381 27.98 20.98 2.36
C LEU A 381 28.08 22.10 1.30
N PRO A 382 29.22 22.29 0.59
CA PRO A 382 29.33 23.36 -0.39
C PRO A 382 28.37 23.22 -1.56
N SER A 383 28.04 21.97 -1.93
CA SER A 383 27.10 21.64 -3.03
C SER A 383 25.64 21.70 -2.62
N GLY A 384 25.31 22.00 -1.36
CA GLY A 384 23.93 21.96 -0.89
C GLY A 384 23.34 20.54 -0.87
N GLY A 385 24.16 19.49 -0.81
CA GLY A 385 23.72 18.10 -0.88
C GLY A 385 23.60 17.54 -2.31
N MET A 386 24.15 18.22 -3.30
CA MET A 386 24.11 17.81 -4.70
C MET A 386 25.36 17.00 -5.14
N ASP A 387 26.48 17.02 -4.39
CA ASP A 387 27.66 16.15 -4.61
C ASP A 387 27.87 15.28 -3.36
N ASN A 388 27.49 14.00 -3.44
CA ASN A 388 27.40 13.07 -2.29
C ASN A 388 28.32 11.88 -2.48
N ARG A 389 29.59 12.04 -2.08
CA ARG A 389 30.62 11.00 -2.12
C ARG A 389 30.68 10.26 -0.80
N THR A 390 30.69 8.94 -0.82
CA THR A 390 30.72 8.08 0.35
C THR A 390 32.01 8.27 1.14
N ALA A 391 31.91 8.68 2.41
CA ALA A 391 33.01 8.71 3.35
C ALA A 391 33.16 7.35 4.06
N TYR A 392 32.07 6.78 4.56
CA TYR A 392 32.01 5.48 5.21
C TYR A 392 30.58 4.91 5.22
N THR A 393 30.47 3.62 5.60
CA THR A 393 29.18 2.93 5.70
C THR A 393 29.09 2.22 7.07
N THR A 394 27.89 2.27 7.68
CA THR A 394 27.59 1.59 8.95
C THR A 394 26.34 0.72 8.80
N GLY A 395 26.06 -0.16 9.78
CA GLY A 395 24.75 -0.74 9.96
C GLY A 395 23.74 0.35 10.40
N ARG A 396 22.50 0.28 9.93
CA ARG A 396 21.44 1.21 10.35
C ARG A 396 20.61 0.66 11.50
N TYR A 397 20.25 -0.61 11.40
CA TYR A 397 19.51 -1.40 12.38
C TYR A 397 20.18 -2.75 12.53
N PRO A 398 19.95 -3.49 13.63
CA PRO A 398 20.39 -4.89 13.71
C PRO A 398 19.76 -5.72 12.59
N GLY A 399 20.52 -6.64 12.02
CA GLY A 399 19.99 -7.69 11.16
C GLY A 399 19.04 -8.59 11.97
N TYR A 400 17.99 -9.11 11.33
CA TYR A 400 17.11 -10.04 12.00
C TYR A 400 16.42 -10.98 11.00
N SER A 401 15.89 -12.08 11.52
CA SER A 401 14.97 -12.94 10.79
C SER A 401 13.72 -13.24 11.59
N ILE A 402 12.62 -13.44 10.87
CA ILE A 402 11.32 -13.79 11.43
C ILE A 402 10.83 -15.06 10.75
N THR A 403 10.42 -16.03 11.55
CA THR A 403 9.75 -17.25 11.06
C THR A 403 8.36 -17.32 11.64
N ASN A 404 7.37 -17.48 10.77
CA ASN A 404 5.96 -17.64 11.12
C ASN A 404 5.49 -19.05 10.81
N PHE A 405 4.67 -19.61 11.69
CA PHE A 405 3.89 -20.84 11.46
C PHE A 405 2.48 -20.62 11.97
N ALA A 406 1.49 -20.84 11.11
CA ALA A 406 0.13 -20.44 11.45
C ALA A 406 -0.93 -21.36 10.85
N PRO A 407 -1.35 -22.41 11.56
CA PRO A 407 -2.57 -23.16 11.24
C PRO A 407 -3.80 -22.32 11.51
N PHE A 408 -4.83 -22.52 10.69
CA PHE A 408 -6.11 -21.83 10.81
C PHE A 408 -7.28 -22.75 10.45
N LEU A 409 -8.45 -22.38 10.97
CA LEU A 409 -9.72 -23.02 10.69
C LEU A 409 -10.81 -21.96 10.64
N GLN A 410 -11.60 -21.98 9.59
CA GLN A 410 -12.75 -21.11 9.37
C GLN A 410 -13.97 -21.97 9.04
N ASN A 411 -15.06 -21.67 9.69
CA ASN A 411 -16.33 -22.38 9.54
C ASN A 411 -17.40 -21.43 9.00
N SER A 412 -18.25 -21.90 8.11
CA SER A 412 -19.45 -21.23 7.66
C SER A 412 -20.62 -22.19 7.64
N TYR A 413 -21.72 -21.83 8.30
CA TYR A 413 -22.89 -22.66 8.49
C TYR A 413 -24.17 -21.90 8.19
N ASP A 414 -24.91 -22.33 7.17
CA ASP A 414 -26.20 -21.74 6.83
C ASP A 414 -27.28 -22.42 7.69
N ILE A 415 -27.77 -21.67 8.69
CA ILE A 415 -28.82 -22.15 9.60
C ILE A 415 -30.12 -22.40 8.80
N ASN A 416 -30.40 -21.49 7.88
CA ASN A 416 -31.52 -21.51 6.94
C ASN A 416 -31.23 -20.49 5.83
N ASP A 417 -32.17 -20.31 4.91
CA ASP A 417 -32.05 -19.38 3.76
C ASP A 417 -31.85 -17.88 4.15
N ILE A 418 -32.05 -17.54 5.44
CA ILE A 418 -31.95 -16.16 5.93
C ILE A 418 -30.63 -15.95 6.70
N PHE A 419 -30.20 -16.90 7.52
CA PHE A 419 -29.10 -16.73 8.46
C PHE A 419 -27.93 -17.64 8.18
N THR A 420 -26.74 -17.03 7.99
CA THR A 420 -25.45 -17.72 7.95
C THR A 420 -24.62 -17.34 9.16
N LEU A 421 -24.07 -18.32 9.86
CA LEU A 421 -23.08 -18.15 10.91
C LEU A 421 -21.68 -18.44 10.36
N SER A 422 -20.74 -17.56 10.67
CA SER A 422 -19.33 -17.79 10.39
C SER A 422 -18.50 -17.68 11.66
N GLY A 423 -17.37 -18.39 11.72
CA GLY A 423 -16.47 -18.27 12.84
C GLY A 423 -15.20 -19.07 12.61
N GLY A 424 -14.10 -18.59 13.17
CA GLY A 424 -12.81 -19.20 12.96
C GLY A 424 -11.78 -18.90 14.02
N VAL A 425 -10.68 -19.61 13.92
CA VAL A 425 -9.50 -19.47 14.77
C VAL A 425 -8.23 -19.59 13.93
N ARG A 426 -7.26 -18.75 14.22
CA ARG A 426 -5.89 -18.87 13.76
C ARG A 426 -4.97 -18.92 14.96
N TYR A 427 -4.11 -19.90 15.04
CA TYR A 427 -2.95 -19.89 15.90
C TYR A 427 -1.77 -19.40 15.10
N GLN A 428 -1.07 -18.38 15.57
CA GLN A 428 0.13 -17.85 14.94
C GLN A 428 1.28 -17.91 15.93
N TRP A 429 2.28 -18.73 15.63
CA TRP A 429 3.56 -18.74 16.30
C TRP A 429 4.56 -17.93 15.47
N THR A 430 5.32 -17.06 16.13
CA THR A 430 6.30 -16.19 15.50
C THR A 430 7.60 -16.29 16.30
N GLU A 431 8.71 -16.58 15.62
CA GLU A 431 10.05 -16.55 16.15
C GLU A 431 10.83 -15.40 15.54
N ASN A 432 11.43 -14.55 16.37
CA ASN A 432 12.36 -13.50 15.98
C ASN A 432 13.78 -13.89 16.40
N ARG A 433 14.72 -13.82 15.47
CA ARG A 433 16.16 -13.87 15.76
C ARG A 433 16.76 -12.53 15.37
N VAL A 434 17.44 -11.88 16.29
CA VAL A 434 18.09 -10.57 16.11
C VAL A 434 19.58 -10.77 16.28
N ASP A 435 20.40 -10.18 15.41
CA ASP A 435 21.84 -10.26 15.44
C ASP A 435 22.44 -9.30 16.48
N ASP A 436 23.66 -9.59 16.94
CA ASP A 436 24.44 -8.66 17.73
C ASP A 436 24.65 -7.35 16.96
N PHE A 437 24.54 -6.23 17.64
CA PHE A 437 24.59 -4.93 16.98
C PHE A 437 25.37 -3.90 17.81
N VAL A 438 26.32 -3.23 17.21
CA VAL A 438 26.91 -2.01 17.80
C VAL A 438 25.97 -0.84 17.55
N GLY A 439 25.66 -0.06 18.59
CA GLY A 439 24.73 1.07 18.47
C GLY A 439 25.10 2.00 17.30
N TYR A 440 24.10 2.48 16.57
CA TYR A 440 24.27 3.28 15.35
C TYR A 440 25.22 4.48 15.52
N ALA A 441 25.05 5.25 16.61
CA ALA A 441 25.91 6.41 16.91
C ALA A 441 27.36 5.99 17.26
N GLN A 442 27.55 4.81 17.86
CA GLN A 442 28.86 4.26 18.21
C GLN A 442 29.62 3.80 16.98
N GLN A 443 28.94 3.17 16.02
CA GLN A 443 29.54 2.83 14.73
C GLN A 443 30.02 4.08 14.00
N GLN A 444 29.25 5.17 14.03
CA GLN A 444 29.62 6.46 13.46
C GLN A 444 30.85 7.03 14.19
N GLY A 445 30.86 6.98 15.53
CA GLY A 445 32.01 7.42 16.35
C GLY A 445 33.30 6.67 16.04
N ILE A 446 33.21 5.34 15.82
CA ILE A 446 34.35 4.51 15.41
C ILE A 446 34.80 4.90 13.98
N ALA A 447 33.89 5.03 13.04
CA ALA A 447 34.21 5.39 11.65
C ALA A 447 34.85 6.76 11.52
N THR A 448 34.56 7.70 12.43
CA THR A 448 35.14 9.05 12.48
C THR A 448 36.36 9.19 13.39
N GLY A 449 36.79 8.09 14.02
CA GLY A 449 37.99 8.08 14.87
C GLY A 449 37.82 8.66 16.28
N LEU A 450 36.55 8.82 16.74
CA LEU A 450 36.26 9.24 18.12
C LEU A 450 36.50 8.10 19.13
N ALA A 451 36.42 6.85 18.68
CA ALA A 451 36.72 5.65 19.46
C ALA A 451 37.29 4.57 18.53
N ASN A 452 37.96 3.58 19.10
CA ASN A 452 38.50 2.44 18.35
C ASN A 452 37.55 1.24 18.34
N SER A 453 36.64 1.15 19.33
CA SER A 453 35.75 0.00 19.51
C SER A 453 34.52 0.36 20.36
N ALA A 454 33.55 -0.56 20.38
CA ALA A 454 32.38 -0.48 21.24
C ALA A 454 31.90 -1.87 21.64
N ASP A 455 31.26 -1.95 22.82
CA ASP A 455 30.50 -3.15 23.21
C ASP A 455 29.34 -3.36 22.25
N THR A 456 28.99 -4.61 21.95
CA THR A 456 27.80 -4.95 21.20
C THR A 456 26.58 -5.01 22.11
N ILE A 457 25.45 -4.57 21.59
CA ILE A 457 24.12 -4.90 22.13
C ILE A 457 23.88 -6.36 21.78
N PRO A 458 23.69 -7.25 22.79
CA PRO A 458 23.49 -8.66 22.50
C PRO A 458 22.22 -8.88 21.66
N GLY A 459 22.34 -9.65 20.60
CA GLY A 459 21.25 -10.24 19.87
C GLY A 459 20.62 -11.39 20.64
N GLY A 460 19.92 -12.25 19.93
CA GLY A 460 19.31 -13.43 20.52
C GLY A 460 18.06 -13.89 19.79
N LYS A 461 17.31 -14.76 20.46
CA LYS A 461 16.10 -15.38 19.92
C LYS A 461 14.94 -15.20 20.89
N THR A 462 13.80 -14.81 20.37
CA THR A 462 12.54 -14.74 21.12
C THR A 462 11.40 -15.27 20.28
N ASP A 463 10.42 -15.87 20.94
CA ASP A 463 9.20 -16.34 20.29
C ASP A 463 7.98 -15.88 21.07
N TYR A 464 6.87 -15.79 20.36
CA TYR A 464 5.55 -15.53 20.93
C TYR A 464 4.47 -16.16 20.05
N ASP A 465 3.33 -16.37 20.66
CA ASP A 465 2.16 -16.92 19.96
C ASP A 465 0.89 -16.11 20.22
N ASN A 466 -0.02 -16.19 19.28
CA ASN A 466 -1.32 -15.54 19.36
C ASN A 466 -2.42 -16.47 18.85
N PHE A 467 -3.50 -16.57 19.61
CA PHE A 467 -4.78 -17.06 19.09
C PHE A 467 -5.61 -15.85 18.64
N LEU A 468 -6.07 -15.88 17.40
CA LEU A 468 -6.92 -14.87 16.79
C LEU A 468 -8.25 -15.51 16.40
N PHE A 469 -9.34 -14.91 16.86
CA PHE A 469 -10.69 -15.42 16.64
C PHE A 469 -11.49 -14.47 15.76
N ASN A 470 -12.45 -15.02 15.03
CA ASN A 470 -13.51 -14.27 14.38
C ASN A 470 -14.84 -14.97 14.58
N ALA A 471 -15.93 -14.21 14.55
CA ALA A 471 -17.30 -14.71 14.57
C ALA A 471 -18.21 -13.69 13.88
N GLY A 472 -19.09 -14.17 13.01
CA GLY A 472 -20.01 -13.33 12.27
C GLY A 472 -21.39 -13.98 12.11
N ILE A 473 -22.39 -13.15 11.96
CA ILE A 473 -23.72 -13.54 11.52
C ILE A 473 -24.12 -12.64 10.37
N LEU A 474 -24.54 -13.25 9.27
CA LEU A 474 -25.12 -12.62 8.11
C LEU A 474 -26.60 -12.94 8.05
N ALA A 475 -27.42 -11.94 7.76
CA ALA A 475 -28.84 -12.12 7.53
C ALA A 475 -29.24 -11.57 6.17
N HIS A 476 -29.77 -12.43 5.30
CA HIS A 476 -30.42 -12.09 4.03
C HIS A 476 -31.83 -11.63 4.32
N LEU A 477 -32.06 -10.31 4.42
CA LEU A 477 -33.38 -9.75 4.73
C LEU A 477 -34.34 -9.87 3.52
N THR A 478 -33.76 -9.76 2.34
CA THR A 478 -34.40 -10.01 1.03
C THR A 478 -33.31 -10.46 0.04
N ASP A 479 -33.68 -10.84 -1.18
CA ASP A 479 -32.73 -11.17 -2.25
C ASP A 479 -31.76 -10.02 -2.59
N ARG A 480 -32.08 -8.77 -2.18
CA ARG A 480 -31.32 -7.55 -2.46
C ARG A 480 -30.77 -6.88 -1.21
N GLN A 481 -31.11 -7.36 -0.01
CA GLN A 481 -30.72 -6.71 1.25
C GLN A 481 -30.09 -7.68 2.21
N GLN A 482 -28.95 -7.28 2.75
CA GLN A 482 -28.20 -8.04 3.74
C GLN A 482 -27.79 -7.15 4.91
N THR A 483 -27.73 -7.73 6.09
CA THR A 483 -27.15 -7.10 7.27
C THR A 483 -26.26 -8.11 7.99
N TRP A 484 -25.20 -7.63 8.60
CA TRP A 484 -24.27 -8.48 9.33
C TRP A 484 -23.77 -7.85 10.60
N PHE A 485 -23.40 -8.69 11.53
CA PHE A 485 -22.54 -8.36 12.65
C PHE A 485 -21.29 -9.21 12.58
N ASN A 486 -20.13 -8.59 12.75
CA ASN A 486 -18.83 -9.26 12.73
C ASN A 486 -17.99 -8.85 13.94
N PHE A 487 -17.42 -9.83 14.61
CA PHE A 487 -16.31 -9.69 15.54
C PHE A 487 -15.07 -10.33 14.94
N SER A 488 -13.93 -9.66 14.97
CA SER A 488 -12.69 -10.19 14.44
C SER A 488 -11.48 -9.64 15.20
N GLN A 489 -10.46 -10.49 15.32
CA GLN A 489 -9.18 -10.14 15.93
C GLN A 489 -8.09 -10.08 14.86
N GLY A 490 -7.20 -9.13 15.00
CA GLY A 490 -5.93 -9.04 14.29
C GLY A 490 -4.79 -8.79 15.26
N VAL A 491 -3.56 -8.89 14.77
CA VAL A 491 -2.36 -8.56 15.56
C VAL A 491 -1.49 -7.59 14.78
N GLU A 492 -1.11 -6.49 15.43
CA GLU A 492 -0.13 -5.53 14.93
C GLU A 492 1.25 -5.93 15.42
N LEU A 493 2.21 -6.03 14.50
CA LEU A 493 3.58 -6.42 14.80
C LEU A 493 4.46 -5.17 14.84
N PRO A 494 5.06 -4.83 15.99
CA PRO A 494 6.06 -3.77 16.05
C PRO A 494 7.31 -4.16 15.25
N ASP A 495 7.95 -3.17 14.62
CA ASP A 495 9.15 -3.32 13.81
C ASP A 495 10.36 -3.71 14.68
N PRO A 496 10.94 -4.92 14.53
CA PRO A 496 12.04 -5.36 15.39
C PRO A 496 13.30 -4.51 15.23
N GLY A 497 13.60 -4.05 14.02
CA GLY A 497 14.78 -3.22 13.75
C GLY A 497 14.71 -1.84 14.41
N LYS A 498 13.50 -1.24 14.51
CA LYS A 498 13.29 0.02 15.22
C LYS A 498 13.18 -0.17 16.74
N TYR A 499 12.85 -1.35 17.21
CA TYR A 499 12.68 -1.66 18.64
C TYR A 499 14.00 -2.09 19.29
N TYR A 500 14.69 -3.06 18.69
CA TYR A 500 15.98 -3.56 19.18
C TYR A 500 17.15 -2.71 18.65
N GLY A 501 18.34 -2.93 19.22
CA GLY A 501 19.56 -2.23 18.79
C GLY A 501 19.73 -0.84 19.39
N ASN A 502 18.88 -0.44 20.35
CA ASN A 502 19.02 0.81 21.09
C ASN A 502 19.82 0.59 22.37
N GLY A 503 20.88 1.38 22.58
CA GLY A 503 21.74 1.31 23.75
C GLY A 503 22.22 2.66 24.25
N THR A 504 22.45 2.76 25.56
CA THR A 504 23.12 3.89 26.17
C THR A 504 24.56 3.50 26.41
N TYR A 505 25.49 4.32 25.93
CA TYR A 505 26.92 4.06 26.04
C TYR A 505 27.65 5.18 26.78
N SER A 506 28.77 4.84 27.43
CA SER A 506 29.76 5.78 27.98
C SER A 506 31.07 5.58 27.25
N LEU A 507 31.71 6.69 26.84
CA LEU A 507 33.08 6.62 26.31
C LEU A 507 34.08 6.50 27.45
N VAL A 508 34.80 5.39 27.49
CA VAL A 508 35.84 5.09 28.48
C VAL A 508 37.17 4.90 27.74
N GLY A 509 38.04 5.89 27.81
CA GLY A 509 39.23 5.91 26.97
C GLY A 509 38.81 6.07 25.48
N ASP A 510 39.17 5.10 24.67
CA ASP A 510 38.87 5.00 23.26
C ASP A 510 37.86 3.87 22.91
N HIS A 511 37.10 3.42 23.93
CA HIS A 511 36.11 2.36 23.83
C HIS A 511 34.72 2.82 24.31
N TYR A 512 33.66 2.55 23.54
CA TYR A 512 32.29 2.76 23.95
C TYR A 512 31.79 1.58 24.79
N GLN A 513 31.64 1.79 26.08
CA GLN A 513 31.11 0.80 27.02
C GLN A 513 29.59 0.88 27.08
N LEU A 514 28.90 -0.26 26.85
CA LEU A 514 27.45 -0.36 26.96
C LEU A 514 27.02 -0.29 28.43
N GLN A 515 26.12 0.62 28.76
CA GLN A 515 25.55 0.80 30.09
C GLN A 515 24.16 0.15 30.19
N ARG A 516 23.35 0.27 29.17
CA ARG A 516 21.99 -0.28 29.09
C ARG A 516 21.60 -0.44 27.64
N SER A 517 20.78 -1.45 27.33
CA SER A 517 20.23 -1.66 25.99
C SER A 517 18.78 -2.15 26.02
N VAL A 518 18.09 -1.96 24.90
CA VAL A 518 16.88 -2.70 24.56
C VAL A 518 17.34 -3.91 23.73
N ASN A 519 17.40 -5.07 24.35
CA ASN A 519 17.87 -6.31 23.75
C ASN A 519 16.83 -7.43 23.92
N VAL A 520 17.02 -8.52 23.21
CA VAL A 520 16.05 -9.64 23.15
C VAL A 520 15.87 -10.34 24.50
N ALA A 521 16.91 -10.39 25.34
CA ALA A 521 16.87 -11.09 26.63
C ALA A 521 16.03 -10.33 27.67
N ASP A 522 16.14 -9.00 27.68
CA ASP A 522 15.53 -8.15 28.71
C ASP A 522 14.22 -7.49 28.27
N SER A 523 13.97 -7.42 26.96
CA SER A 523 12.84 -6.68 26.39
C SER A 523 12.14 -7.54 25.34
N ARG A 524 11.12 -8.30 25.75
CA ARG A 524 10.36 -9.15 24.84
C ARG A 524 9.44 -8.29 23.97
N LEU A 525 9.58 -8.42 22.65
CA LEU A 525 8.67 -7.83 21.69
C LEU A 525 7.48 -8.76 21.48
N GLU A 526 6.27 -8.24 21.63
CA GLU A 526 5.03 -8.99 21.48
C GLU A 526 4.11 -8.30 20.47
N GLY A 527 3.28 -9.08 19.80
CA GLY A 527 2.24 -8.55 18.95
C GLY A 527 1.14 -7.83 19.75
N ILE A 528 0.64 -6.73 19.23
CA ILE A 528 -0.47 -5.97 19.81
C ILE A 528 -1.77 -6.49 19.24
N LYS A 529 -2.58 -7.15 20.09
CA LYS A 529 -3.88 -7.68 19.68
C LYS A 529 -4.90 -6.56 19.51
N VAL A 530 -5.63 -6.58 18.40
CA VAL A 530 -6.71 -5.65 18.11
C VAL A 530 -8.02 -6.41 18.02
N ASN A 531 -9.03 -5.97 18.74
CA ASN A 531 -10.40 -6.44 18.65
C ASN A 531 -11.20 -5.47 17.78
N SER A 532 -11.89 -5.98 16.78
CA SER A 532 -12.74 -5.21 15.86
C SER A 532 -14.16 -5.72 15.89
N TYR A 533 -15.12 -4.80 15.93
CA TYR A 533 -16.55 -5.05 15.90
C TYR A 533 -17.15 -4.24 14.76
N GLU A 534 -18.03 -4.85 13.99
CA GLU A 534 -18.68 -4.22 12.85
C GLU A 534 -20.15 -4.60 12.78
N LEU A 535 -21.00 -3.60 12.49
CA LEU A 535 -22.39 -3.78 12.10
C LEU A 535 -22.56 -3.14 10.73
N GLY A 536 -22.98 -3.94 9.74
CA GLY A 536 -23.13 -3.47 8.39
C GLY A 536 -24.47 -3.80 7.76
N TRP A 537 -24.77 -3.09 6.68
CA TRP A 537 -25.92 -3.29 5.83
C TRP A 537 -25.55 -3.00 4.38
N ARG A 538 -26.09 -3.82 3.47
CA ARG A 538 -25.89 -3.72 2.03
C ARG A 538 -27.23 -3.84 1.30
N TYR A 539 -27.39 -3.05 0.25
CA TYR A 539 -28.48 -3.17 -0.73
C TYR A 539 -27.88 -3.20 -2.13
N THR A 540 -28.24 -4.22 -2.91
CA THR A 540 -27.84 -4.38 -4.32
C THR A 540 -29.06 -4.51 -5.18
N GLY A 541 -29.35 -3.46 -5.93
CA GLY A 541 -30.44 -3.41 -6.93
C GLY A 541 -29.94 -2.89 -8.27
N ASP A 542 -30.78 -2.98 -9.27
CA ASP A 542 -30.42 -2.64 -10.66
C ASP A 542 -30.02 -1.16 -10.82
N SER A 543 -30.70 -0.25 -10.10
CA SER A 543 -30.46 1.20 -10.18
C SER A 543 -29.74 1.76 -8.96
N LEU A 544 -29.68 1.03 -7.85
CA LEU A 544 -29.08 1.52 -6.61
C LEU A 544 -28.23 0.40 -5.98
N ARG A 545 -26.97 0.72 -5.69
CA ARG A 545 -26.09 -0.08 -4.86
C ARG A 545 -25.63 0.76 -3.70
N THR A 546 -25.66 0.22 -2.50
CA THR A 546 -25.17 0.95 -1.33
C THR A 546 -24.73 -0.01 -0.25
N GLN A 547 -23.67 0.35 0.45
CA GLN A 547 -23.16 -0.36 1.60
C GLN A 547 -22.86 0.63 2.72
N LEU A 548 -23.21 0.28 3.95
CA LEU A 548 -22.99 1.08 5.14
C LEU A 548 -22.44 0.20 6.26
N ALA A 549 -21.42 0.66 6.98
CA ALA A 549 -20.86 -0.08 8.10
C ALA A 549 -20.46 0.85 9.25
N ALA A 550 -20.93 0.55 10.45
CA ALA A 550 -20.43 1.14 11.69
C ALA A 550 -19.39 0.20 12.29
N TYR A 551 -18.24 0.74 12.67
CA TYR A 551 -17.14 -0.06 13.20
C TYR A 551 -16.56 0.52 14.49
N TYR A 552 -16.00 -0.38 15.32
CA TYR A 552 -15.32 -0.06 16.57
C TYR A 552 -14.14 -1.02 16.78
N SER A 553 -12.93 -0.50 16.97
CA SER A 553 -11.74 -1.30 17.24
C SER A 553 -11.01 -0.84 18.49
N THR A 554 -10.44 -1.81 19.24
CA THR A 554 -9.68 -1.56 20.47
C THR A 554 -8.39 -2.34 20.52
N SER A 555 -7.38 -1.77 21.17
CA SER A 555 -6.14 -2.45 21.59
C SER A 555 -5.73 -1.96 22.98
N ASP A 556 -5.01 -2.80 23.72
CA ASP A 556 -4.51 -2.53 25.08
C ASP A 556 -3.12 -1.90 25.09
N LYS A 557 -2.51 -1.77 23.93
CA LYS A 557 -1.18 -1.18 23.71
C LYS A 557 -1.20 -0.27 22.49
N SER A 558 -0.26 0.66 22.46
CA SER A 558 0.00 1.53 21.31
C SER A 558 1.48 1.59 20.97
N ILE A 559 1.81 1.79 19.68
CA ILE A 559 3.16 2.07 19.22
C ILE A 559 3.34 3.58 19.17
N VAL A 560 4.42 4.06 19.77
CA VAL A 560 4.80 5.48 19.76
C VAL A 560 6.18 5.63 19.14
N ILE A 561 6.32 6.59 18.22
CA ILE A 561 7.58 6.91 17.56
C ILE A 561 8.34 7.93 18.39
N ASN A 562 9.59 7.64 18.70
CA ASN A 562 10.52 8.60 19.25
C ASN A 562 11.06 9.49 18.10
N ARG A 563 10.65 10.75 18.09
CA ARG A 563 10.98 11.70 17.01
C ARG A 563 12.47 12.10 16.97
N SER A 564 13.23 11.82 18.05
CA SER A 564 14.66 12.20 18.11
C SER A 564 15.56 11.26 17.31
N ASP A 565 15.18 9.99 17.16
CA ASP A 565 15.99 8.95 16.53
C ASP A 565 15.19 7.98 15.65
N MET A 566 13.86 8.22 15.52
CA MET A 566 12.90 7.41 14.74
C MET A 566 12.80 5.96 15.22
N THR A 567 13.14 5.69 16.47
CA THR A 567 12.89 4.40 17.13
C THR A 567 11.44 4.29 17.58
N ILE A 568 11.00 3.09 17.94
CA ILE A 568 9.66 2.86 18.46
C ILE A 568 9.69 2.38 19.90
N ASN A 569 8.62 2.73 20.63
CA ASN A 569 8.28 2.19 21.93
C ASN A 569 6.87 1.63 21.92
N VAL A 570 6.65 0.53 22.62
CA VAL A 570 5.32 -0.02 22.88
C VAL A 570 4.86 0.46 24.25
N GLN A 571 3.75 1.19 24.30
CA GLN A 571 3.21 1.73 25.54
C GLN A 571 1.93 0.99 25.93
N PRO A 572 1.67 0.77 27.24
CA PRO A 572 0.48 0.09 27.75
C PRO A 572 -0.71 1.06 27.82
N ASP A 573 -0.98 1.78 26.73
CA ASP A 573 -2.08 2.71 26.62
C ASP A 573 -3.20 2.10 25.79
N ASP A 574 -4.42 2.01 26.37
CA ASP A 574 -5.61 1.61 25.63
C ASP A 574 -5.84 2.55 24.44
N ARG A 575 -6.08 2.00 23.26
CA ARG A 575 -6.43 2.74 22.06
C ARG A 575 -7.77 2.28 21.52
N ARG A 576 -8.62 3.22 21.09
CA ARG A 576 -9.86 2.91 20.37
C ARG A 576 -10.02 3.74 19.12
N ILE A 577 -10.59 3.14 18.09
CA ILE A 577 -10.94 3.79 16.84
C ILE A 577 -12.35 3.35 16.47
N TYR A 578 -13.19 4.30 16.08
CA TYR A 578 -14.56 4.02 15.69
C TYR A 578 -15.02 4.99 14.61
N GLY A 579 -16.00 4.56 13.84
CA GLY A 579 -16.49 5.35 12.74
C GLY A 579 -17.68 4.74 12.01
N LEU A 580 -18.05 5.45 10.98
CA LEU A 580 -19.07 5.06 10.02
C LEU A 580 -18.49 5.24 8.62
N GLU A 581 -18.57 4.22 7.78
CA GLU A 581 -18.19 4.28 6.38
C GLU A 581 -19.32 3.79 5.50
N GLY A 582 -19.33 4.25 4.26
CA GLY A 582 -20.30 3.79 3.29
C GLY A 582 -19.99 4.25 1.87
N ALA A 583 -20.65 3.60 0.92
CA ALA A 583 -20.65 3.97 -0.49
C ALA A 583 -22.06 3.87 -1.06
N VAL A 584 -22.31 4.65 -2.10
CA VAL A 584 -23.53 4.63 -2.87
C VAL A 584 -23.22 4.85 -4.33
N ASP A 585 -23.84 4.02 -5.20
CA ASP A 585 -23.84 4.19 -6.65
C ASP A 585 -25.30 4.14 -7.12
N TYR A 586 -25.69 5.14 -7.88
CA TYR A 586 -27.04 5.28 -8.41
C TYR A 586 -27.00 5.48 -9.93
N PHE A 587 -27.63 4.56 -10.62
CA PHE A 587 -27.80 4.56 -12.08
C PHE A 587 -29.21 5.05 -12.40
N ILE A 588 -29.33 6.20 -13.09
CA ILE A 588 -30.63 6.78 -13.41
C ILE A 588 -31.25 5.98 -14.54
N ALA A 589 -32.35 5.30 -14.24
CA ALA A 589 -33.04 4.41 -15.18
C ALA A 589 -33.36 5.13 -16.50
N ASP A 590 -33.20 4.40 -17.60
CA ASP A 590 -33.50 4.88 -18.99
C ASP A 590 -32.63 6.09 -19.41
N THR A 591 -31.48 6.31 -18.76
CA THR A 591 -30.54 7.37 -19.13
C THR A 591 -29.10 6.86 -19.03
N ASP A 592 -28.15 7.63 -19.61
CA ASP A 592 -26.70 7.36 -19.51
C ASP A 592 -26.06 8.00 -18.26
N TRP A 593 -26.86 8.54 -17.34
CA TRP A 593 -26.37 9.23 -16.15
C TRP A 593 -26.24 8.30 -14.96
N SER A 594 -25.15 8.48 -14.25
CA SER A 594 -24.89 7.83 -12.97
C SER A 594 -24.26 8.81 -11.99
N LEU A 595 -24.45 8.56 -10.71
CA LEU A 595 -23.84 9.35 -9.63
C LEU A 595 -23.54 8.44 -8.46
N GLY A 596 -22.52 8.79 -7.70
CA GLY A 596 -22.15 8.02 -6.53
C GLY A 596 -21.18 8.76 -5.65
N GLY A 597 -20.72 8.05 -4.64
CA GLY A 597 -19.75 8.57 -3.71
C GLY A 597 -19.52 7.62 -2.54
N ASN A 598 -18.51 7.92 -1.77
CA ASN A 598 -18.21 7.19 -0.56
C ASN A 598 -17.75 8.13 0.56
N PHE A 599 -17.81 7.66 1.79
CA PHE A 599 -17.37 8.44 2.94
C PHE A 599 -16.83 7.54 4.05
N ASN A 600 -15.95 8.12 4.85
CA ASN A 600 -15.50 7.55 6.13
C ASN A 600 -15.42 8.65 7.18
N VAL A 601 -16.25 8.57 8.20
CA VAL A 601 -16.20 9.44 9.38
C VAL A 601 -15.54 8.65 10.50
N ILE A 602 -14.36 9.10 10.95
CA ILE A 602 -13.50 8.35 11.86
C ILE A 602 -13.08 9.17 13.07
N LYS A 603 -12.96 8.51 14.22
CA LYS A 603 -12.39 9.09 15.44
C LYS A 603 -11.39 8.12 16.06
N SER A 604 -10.18 8.62 16.32
CA SER A 604 -9.09 7.88 16.96
C SER A 604 -8.78 8.49 18.33
N GLU A 605 -8.75 7.66 19.37
CA GLU A 605 -8.49 8.09 20.75
C GLU A 605 -7.54 7.13 21.47
N VAL A 606 -6.73 7.68 22.36
CA VAL A 606 -5.84 6.97 23.28
C VAL A 606 -6.21 7.31 24.72
N LYS A 607 -6.09 6.36 25.64
CA LYS A 607 -6.40 6.56 27.05
C LYS A 607 -5.15 6.88 27.83
N GLN A 608 -4.98 8.14 28.20
CA GLN A 608 -3.86 8.62 29.01
C GLN A 608 -4.35 9.16 30.34
N ASN A 609 -3.68 8.75 31.43
CA ASN A 609 -4.05 9.14 32.81
C ASN A 609 -5.54 8.85 33.13
N GLY A 610 -6.06 7.72 32.62
CA GLY A 610 -7.45 7.29 32.82
C GLY A 610 -8.51 8.03 32.00
N LYS A 611 -8.12 8.96 31.10
CA LYS A 611 -9.04 9.74 30.27
C LYS A 611 -8.77 9.47 28.77
N TRP A 612 -9.85 9.34 27.99
CA TRP A 612 -9.77 9.28 26.54
C TRP A 612 -9.45 10.65 25.95
N GLN A 613 -8.45 10.72 25.10
CA GLN A 613 -7.98 11.92 24.42
C GLN A 613 -7.85 11.65 22.93
N LYS A 614 -8.01 12.68 22.11
CA LYS A 614 -7.73 12.60 20.66
C LYS A 614 -6.28 12.17 20.44
N TRP A 615 -6.10 11.22 19.54
CA TRP A 615 -4.78 10.71 19.23
C TRP A 615 -3.96 11.68 18.39
N ASP A 616 -2.63 11.52 18.40
CA ASP A 616 -1.67 12.35 17.66
C ASP A 616 -2.01 12.37 16.15
N VAL A 617 -2.09 13.57 15.57
CA VAL A 617 -2.45 13.78 14.16
C VAL A 617 -1.48 13.14 13.18
N THR A 618 -0.23 12.86 13.60
CA THR A 618 0.75 12.17 12.76
C THR A 618 0.44 10.67 12.58
N LEU A 619 -0.43 10.12 13.42
CA LEU A 619 -0.81 8.70 13.44
C LEU A 619 -2.31 8.48 13.21
N ALA A 620 -3.15 9.48 13.53
CA ALA A 620 -4.59 9.41 13.31
C ALA A 620 -4.96 9.78 11.87
N SER A 621 -6.03 9.19 11.35
CA SER A 621 -6.56 9.49 10.03
C SER A 621 -7.68 10.52 10.09
N PRO A 622 -7.75 11.47 9.13
CA PRO A 622 -8.88 12.36 8.98
C PRO A 622 -10.10 11.64 8.40
N SER A 623 -11.28 12.21 8.62
CA SER A 623 -12.47 11.83 7.89
C SER A 623 -12.35 12.24 6.42
N LYS A 624 -13.02 11.51 5.53
CA LYS A 624 -12.95 11.69 4.08
C LYS A 624 -14.32 11.47 3.45
N ALA A 625 -14.61 12.18 2.35
CA ALA A 625 -15.76 11.93 1.50
C ALA A 625 -15.36 12.11 0.03
N THR A 626 -15.94 11.30 -0.86
CA THR A 626 -15.82 11.42 -2.31
C THR A 626 -17.21 11.49 -2.94
N ALA A 627 -17.31 12.14 -4.07
CA ALA A 627 -18.54 12.17 -4.85
C ALA A 627 -18.20 12.22 -6.33
N TRP A 628 -19.04 11.64 -7.17
CA TRP A 628 -18.86 11.67 -8.61
C TRP A 628 -20.19 11.69 -9.36
N VAL A 629 -20.14 12.24 -10.56
CA VAL A 629 -21.22 12.20 -11.56
C VAL A 629 -20.62 11.70 -12.86
N GLY A 630 -21.27 10.71 -13.46
CA GLY A 630 -20.91 10.10 -14.73
C GLY A 630 -21.99 10.28 -15.78
N TRP A 631 -21.58 10.39 -17.06
CA TRP A 631 -22.44 10.38 -18.23
C TRP A 631 -21.76 9.57 -19.33
N ALA A 632 -22.39 8.49 -19.77
CA ALA A 632 -21.76 7.47 -20.62
C ALA A 632 -22.60 7.12 -21.86
N PRO A 633 -22.99 8.11 -22.73
CA PRO A 633 -23.62 7.82 -24.01
C PRO A 633 -22.55 7.35 -25.01
N GLU A 634 -22.74 6.20 -25.63
CA GLU A 634 -21.78 5.72 -26.64
C GLU A 634 -21.59 6.78 -27.77
N PRO A 635 -20.33 7.00 -28.17
CA PRO A 635 -19.08 6.36 -27.78
C PRO A 635 -18.33 7.06 -26.62
N TRP A 636 -18.96 7.91 -25.83
CA TRP A 636 -18.38 8.73 -24.78
C TRP A 636 -18.55 8.11 -23.38
N THR A 637 -17.59 8.35 -22.53
CA THR A 637 -17.71 8.18 -21.09
C THR A 637 -17.09 9.39 -20.40
N LEU A 638 -17.90 10.14 -19.66
CA LEU A 638 -17.46 11.36 -18.96
C LEU A 638 -17.72 11.22 -17.46
N ARG A 639 -16.77 11.67 -16.65
CA ARG A 639 -16.87 11.66 -15.18
C ARG A 639 -16.29 12.93 -14.60
N VAL A 640 -17.02 13.55 -13.68
CA VAL A 640 -16.50 14.57 -12.76
C VAL A 640 -16.53 13.98 -11.37
N GLN A 641 -15.44 14.09 -10.66
CA GLN A 641 -15.33 13.54 -9.30
C GLN A 641 -14.65 14.54 -8.36
N SER A 642 -14.98 14.46 -7.07
CA SER A 642 -14.39 15.29 -6.03
C SER A 642 -14.00 14.45 -4.83
N GLN A 643 -12.90 14.80 -4.18
CA GLN A 643 -12.47 14.22 -2.92
C GLN A 643 -12.28 15.32 -1.89
N GLN A 644 -12.98 15.19 -0.75
CA GLN A 644 -12.87 16.06 0.41
C GLN A 644 -12.14 15.33 1.54
N THR A 645 -11.02 15.87 1.99
CA THR A 645 -10.39 15.54 3.27
C THR A 645 -10.81 16.58 4.30
N PHE A 646 -11.20 16.15 5.51
CA PHE A 646 -11.66 17.05 6.58
C PHE A 646 -10.54 17.36 7.57
N ASP A 647 -10.69 18.45 8.29
CA ASP A 647 -9.78 18.86 9.36
C ASP A 647 -9.61 17.77 10.42
N LEU A 648 -8.40 17.64 10.95
CA LEU A 648 -8.09 16.76 12.06
C LEU A 648 -7.30 17.54 13.13
N THR A 649 -7.65 17.36 14.40
CA THR A 649 -6.92 17.95 15.54
C THR A 649 -6.63 16.90 16.60
N ASP A 650 -5.47 16.98 17.25
CA ASP A 650 -5.11 16.13 18.40
C ASP A 650 -5.32 16.81 19.75
N ALA A 651 -4.97 16.08 20.83
CA ALA A 651 -5.08 16.59 22.20
C ALA A 651 -4.02 17.67 22.55
N SER A 652 -2.93 17.74 21.78
CA SER A 652 -1.86 18.73 21.94
C SER A 652 -2.15 20.04 21.22
N GLY A 653 -3.24 20.10 20.43
CA GLY A 653 -3.63 21.27 19.64
C GLY A 653 -2.99 21.32 18.25
N ASN A 654 -2.24 20.28 17.82
CA ASN A 654 -1.81 20.20 16.45
C ASN A 654 -3.02 20.00 15.53
N LYS A 655 -2.95 20.60 14.34
CA LYS A 655 -4.02 20.55 13.34
C LYS A 655 -3.48 20.11 11.99
N LEU A 656 -4.24 19.25 11.29
CA LEU A 656 -4.14 19.05 9.85
C LEU A 656 -5.36 19.73 9.22
N ASP A 657 -5.10 20.59 8.24
CA ASP A 657 -6.14 21.28 7.48
C ASP A 657 -6.68 20.38 6.39
N GLY A 658 -8.01 20.35 6.26
CA GLY A 658 -8.68 19.67 5.18
C GLY A 658 -8.53 20.39 3.85
N TYR A 659 -8.73 19.66 2.76
CA TYR A 659 -8.71 20.20 1.41
C TYR A 659 -9.67 19.44 0.49
N ASN A 660 -10.00 20.05 -0.65
CA ASN A 660 -10.84 19.45 -1.67
C ASN A 660 -10.13 19.47 -3.02
N THR A 661 -10.15 18.34 -3.72
CA THR A 661 -9.72 18.26 -5.11
C THR A 661 -10.85 17.78 -5.99
N MET A 662 -10.89 18.27 -7.21
CA MET A 662 -11.89 17.89 -8.22
C MET A 662 -11.18 17.50 -9.51
N ASP A 663 -11.62 16.42 -10.13
CA ASP A 663 -11.06 15.92 -11.38
C ASP A 663 -12.13 15.74 -12.43
N PHE A 664 -11.72 15.81 -13.70
CA PHE A 664 -12.51 15.45 -14.86
C PHE A 664 -11.79 14.34 -15.63
N ILE A 665 -12.54 13.30 -16.03
CA ILE A 665 -12.05 12.22 -16.88
C ILE A 665 -13.06 12.03 -18.01
N GLY A 666 -12.59 12.05 -19.26
CA GLY A 666 -13.41 11.81 -20.43
C GLY A 666 -12.75 10.78 -21.35
N SER A 667 -13.50 9.77 -21.79
CA SER A 667 -13.02 8.79 -22.76
C SER A 667 -13.89 8.77 -23.99
N TYR A 668 -13.27 8.44 -25.12
CA TYR A 668 -13.94 8.25 -26.40
C TYR A 668 -13.51 6.93 -27.03
N GLN A 669 -14.49 6.07 -27.32
CA GLN A 669 -14.24 4.79 -27.98
C GLN A 669 -14.04 5.02 -29.47
N LEU A 670 -12.81 4.80 -29.94
CA LEU A 670 -12.45 4.83 -31.35
C LEU A 670 -12.74 3.46 -32.00
N PRO A 671 -12.82 3.39 -33.34
CA PRO A 671 -12.88 2.10 -34.03
C PRO A 671 -11.70 1.16 -33.72
N LEU A 672 -10.56 1.72 -33.35
CA LEU A 672 -9.39 1.02 -32.84
C LEU A 672 -8.95 1.71 -31.54
N GLY A 673 -9.23 1.05 -30.41
CA GLY A 673 -8.81 1.52 -29.08
C GLY A 673 -9.64 2.63 -28.47
N LYS A 674 -9.20 3.11 -27.33
CA LYS A 674 -9.86 4.13 -26.50
C LYS A 674 -8.92 5.31 -26.26
N LEU A 675 -9.43 6.51 -26.49
CA LEU A 675 -8.73 7.76 -26.16
C LEU A 675 -9.32 8.31 -24.86
N THR A 676 -8.47 8.56 -23.86
CA THR A 676 -8.86 9.15 -22.58
C THR A 676 -8.14 10.48 -22.41
N PHE A 677 -8.91 11.48 -21.97
CA PHE A 677 -8.41 12.81 -21.69
C PHE A 677 -8.88 13.21 -20.27
N SER A 678 -8.03 13.85 -19.52
CA SER A 678 -8.31 14.17 -18.12
C SER A 678 -7.80 15.53 -17.71
N VAL A 679 -8.40 16.06 -16.64
CA VAL A 679 -7.91 17.22 -15.91
C VAL A 679 -7.93 16.87 -14.41
N GLU A 680 -6.78 16.67 -13.81
CA GLU A 680 -6.63 16.51 -12.37
C GLU A 680 -6.56 17.89 -11.70
N ASN A 681 -7.05 18.00 -10.48
CA ASN A 681 -7.16 19.26 -9.75
C ASN A 681 -7.77 20.36 -10.63
N LEU A 682 -8.98 20.09 -11.15
CA LEU A 682 -9.69 20.92 -12.13
C LEU A 682 -9.80 22.39 -11.71
N LEU A 683 -9.97 22.66 -10.42
CA LEU A 683 -10.09 24.02 -9.86
C LEU A 683 -8.73 24.66 -9.56
N ASN A 684 -7.63 23.96 -9.77
CA ASN A 684 -6.27 24.39 -9.46
C ASN A 684 -6.11 24.80 -7.99
N GLU A 685 -6.71 23.99 -7.09
CA GLU A 685 -6.61 24.22 -5.64
C GLU A 685 -5.16 24.12 -5.19
N GLU A 686 -4.71 25.11 -4.43
CA GLU A 686 -3.41 25.07 -3.73
C GLU A 686 -3.61 24.45 -2.36
N TYR A 687 -2.98 23.31 -2.08
CA TYR A 687 -3.12 22.63 -0.80
C TYR A 687 -1.80 21.99 -0.36
N THR A 688 -1.66 21.83 0.95
CA THR A 688 -0.60 21.00 1.53
C THR A 688 -1.16 19.59 1.77
N THR A 689 -0.47 18.58 1.26
CA THR A 689 -0.92 17.18 1.39
C THR A 689 -0.98 16.76 2.87
N LEU A 690 -1.70 15.70 3.21
CA LEU A 690 -1.68 15.15 4.57
C LEU A 690 -0.25 14.85 5.05
N TRP A 691 0.58 14.28 4.15
CA TRP A 691 1.96 14.02 4.47
C TRP A 691 2.76 15.31 4.67
N GLY A 692 2.59 16.29 3.81
CA GLY A 692 3.24 17.61 3.94
C GLY A 692 2.87 18.37 5.22
N GLN A 693 1.74 18.04 5.84
CA GLN A 693 1.34 18.58 7.14
C GLN A 693 1.85 17.73 8.31
N ARG A 694 2.00 16.41 8.14
CA ARG A 694 2.54 15.49 9.17
C ARG A 694 4.06 15.52 9.26
N ALA A 695 4.76 15.59 8.13
CA ALA A 695 6.21 15.49 8.05
C ALA A 695 6.94 16.58 8.86
N PRO A 696 6.56 17.87 8.84
CA PRO A 696 7.15 18.88 9.72
C PRO A 696 7.05 18.52 11.19
N LEU A 697 5.93 17.95 11.63
CA LEU A 697 5.72 17.53 13.02
C LEU A 697 6.58 16.34 13.42
N LEU A 698 6.96 15.48 12.46
CA LEU A 698 7.78 14.29 12.71
C LEU A 698 9.28 14.60 12.66
N TYR A 699 9.72 15.41 11.71
CA TYR A 699 11.15 15.57 11.39
C TYR A 699 11.77 16.86 11.91
N SER A 700 10.99 17.91 12.15
CA SER A 700 11.51 19.18 12.64
C SER A 700 11.46 19.27 14.17
N PRO A 701 12.42 19.90 14.86
CA PRO A 701 13.64 20.54 14.31
C PRO A 701 14.84 19.58 14.20
N THR A 702 14.71 18.32 14.60
CA THR A 702 15.84 17.38 14.72
C THR A 702 16.60 17.19 13.40
N TYR A 703 15.88 17.14 12.31
CA TYR A 703 16.45 16.88 10.98
C TYR A 703 16.40 18.10 10.05
N GLY A 704 15.93 19.25 10.53
CA GLY A 704 15.93 20.48 9.77
C GLY A 704 14.73 21.40 10.01
N SER A 705 14.70 22.49 9.26
CA SER A 705 13.60 23.46 9.29
C SER A 705 12.28 22.85 8.85
N PRO A 706 11.12 23.24 9.44
CA PRO A 706 9.81 22.77 9.00
C PRO A 706 9.54 22.94 7.51
N SER A 707 10.03 24.04 6.92
CA SER A 707 9.82 24.35 5.49
C SER A 707 10.39 23.33 4.51
N LEU A 708 11.29 22.44 4.97
CA LEU A 708 11.82 21.34 4.16
C LEU A 708 10.84 20.19 3.98
N TYR A 709 9.78 20.15 4.77
CA TYR A 709 8.87 19.04 4.91
C TYR A 709 7.41 19.40 4.60
N GLU A 710 7.15 20.64 4.18
CA GLU A 710 5.83 21.12 3.77
C GLU A 710 5.54 20.74 2.32
N TYR A 711 5.21 19.45 2.08
CA TYR A 711 4.96 18.97 0.72
C TYR A 711 3.57 19.34 0.25
N LYS A 712 3.52 20.21 -0.73
CA LYS A 712 2.27 20.64 -1.37
C LYS A 712 1.75 19.59 -2.36
N GLY A 713 0.45 19.64 -2.64
CA GLY A 713 -0.17 18.87 -3.69
C GLY A 713 0.11 19.43 -5.08
N ARG A 714 0.06 18.57 -6.07
CA ARG A 714 0.24 18.97 -7.47
C ARG A 714 -0.93 19.88 -7.90
N GLY A 715 -0.63 20.94 -8.59
CA GLY A 715 -1.60 21.83 -9.22
C GLY A 715 -2.32 21.14 -10.38
N ARG A 716 -3.11 21.89 -11.15
CA ARG A 716 -3.87 21.34 -12.27
C ARG A 716 -2.95 20.73 -13.32
N THR A 717 -3.28 19.49 -13.73
CA THR A 717 -2.60 18.78 -14.81
C THR A 717 -3.58 18.28 -15.83
N PHE A 718 -3.13 18.15 -17.08
CA PHE A 718 -3.88 17.65 -18.22
C PHE A 718 -3.25 16.34 -18.67
N GLY A 719 -4.05 15.30 -18.78
CA GLY A 719 -3.63 13.98 -19.21
C GLY A 719 -4.24 13.61 -20.56
N LEU A 720 -3.48 12.86 -21.36
CA LEU A 720 -3.94 12.22 -22.58
C LEU A 720 -3.42 10.79 -22.59
N ASN A 721 -4.30 9.82 -22.78
CA ASN A 721 -3.96 8.40 -22.84
C ASN A 721 -4.63 7.75 -24.05
N TYR A 722 -3.94 6.84 -24.70
CA TYR A 722 -4.47 6.01 -25.77
C TYR A 722 -4.23 4.54 -25.44
N ALA A 723 -5.29 3.76 -25.33
CA ALA A 723 -5.26 2.33 -25.06
C ALA A 723 -5.82 1.54 -26.23
N LEU A 724 -5.16 0.47 -26.62
CA LEU A 724 -5.50 -0.38 -27.76
C LEU A 724 -5.40 -1.85 -27.35
N THR A 725 -6.43 -2.63 -27.69
CA THR A 725 -6.44 -4.09 -27.52
C THR A 725 -6.84 -4.72 -28.86
N PHE A 726 -6.10 -5.74 -29.33
CA PHE A 726 -6.37 -6.42 -30.61
C PHE A 726 -5.83 -7.86 -30.62
#